data_00d019ee654403a87c05d5f459585426
#
_entry.id   00d019ee654403a87c05d5f459585426
#
_cell.length_a   1.000
_cell.length_b   1.000
_cell.length_c   1.000
_cell.angle_alpha   90.00
_cell.angle_beta   90.00
_cell.angle_gamma   90.00
#
_symmetry.space_group_name_H-M   'P 1'
#
loop_
_entity.id
_entity.type
_entity.pdbx_description
1 polymer ?
#
loop_
_entity_poly.entity_id
_entity_poly.type
_entity_poly.pdbx_seq_one_letter_code
_entity_poly.pdbx_strand_id
1 'polypeptide(L)'
;MKRIFQFFHSATALLLMAIAVMVSACSESEENTPPPPPDPVVPSILMADSLVSVPAEGGSFAVEAKVANPVEGETLSAACHTTWVKDLRAEADSIYFNIEPNNAEEERATEIALAYKGADTLKLKVVQEAATNSFDLQAAAQDESTIIASIKPGNASLPYIVMILPQTEADAYGDDDDALFKDDMAYLKHQAEKLLITLDRMIEIHQRKGNVDLSFSNLSPSTSYCIYCYGLSAAGERLTPITKTTVKTKAPAGLDCNFDISYDSDGIEVTMNVKPSNPDTRYYFNMLQADLTDEEVMTKVMDYLGQLVSIYEMNGYTREQAIEALTFSGENSYTFTVLEPNSEYKGFAFALSPSGITGDMTTKNVKTGEPKASDNNITVEVFDIQPRQVSVRCTPSRLGERYVVTCAPLEYYGNMPDDEVLPYLTQYLKNGNIQAVTGVFESDLTQLSPDTQYELLVVGVNGSYPSTKLFRERFTTKKEQQVDLHLKVEASKYYAAADAAKVYPDVFAPYANMAIMPVWVSADKGATTYYNIYEGDYTDPAIVSDDILIQNLVAAFTAERTDFLVNYDTDVTLVATACDAAGNFTSCHRQHFVLTRDGVSPIEEYDFPGIEQNQSRKPIISPLKTVRLAAASKVFMPKPAKLKKAAKTFRLADTLRDACKGPFRKNIMRRQLPAK
;
A
#
# COMPACT_ATOMS: atom_id res chain seq x y z
N MET A 1 -12.62 -44.18 -12.78
CA MET A 1 -13.31 -45.25 -12.05
C MET A 1 -14.44 -44.63 -11.26
N LYS A 2 -15.62 -44.60 -11.82
CA LYS A 2 -16.84 -45.32 -11.38
C LYS A 2 -17.04 -45.29 -9.87
N ARG A 3 -18.03 -44.54 -9.49
CA ARG A 3 -18.99 -44.54 -8.38
C ARG A 3 -19.02 -43.19 -7.68
N ILE A 4 -20.10 -42.46 -8.00
CA ILE A 4 -21.15 -42.00 -7.13
C ILE A 4 -22.14 -41.25 -8.04
N PHE A 5 -23.08 -42.01 -8.57
CA PHE A 5 -24.37 -41.53 -9.07
C PHE A 5 -25.36 -42.58 -8.64
N GLN A 6 -26.01 -42.35 -7.52
CA GLN A 6 -27.25 -43.01 -7.12
C GLN A 6 -27.63 -42.40 -5.76
N PHE A 7 -28.62 -41.54 -5.81
CA PHE A 7 -29.67 -41.45 -4.78
C PHE A 7 -30.53 -40.23 -5.16
N PHE A 8 -31.59 -40.53 -5.86
CA PHE A 8 -32.88 -39.82 -5.81
C PHE A 8 -33.76 -40.38 -6.94
N HIS A 9 -34.27 -41.57 -6.72
CA HIS A 9 -35.46 -42.13 -7.40
C HIS A 9 -36.07 -43.16 -6.46
N SER A 10 -37.03 -42.73 -5.65
CA SER A 10 -38.07 -43.60 -5.13
C SER A 10 -39.04 -42.80 -4.27
N ALA A 11 -40.12 -42.32 -4.87
CA ALA A 11 -41.40 -42.04 -4.24
C ALA A 11 -42.45 -41.65 -5.30
N THR A 12 -42.71 -42.49 -6.31
CA THR A 12 -43.95 -42.41 -7.11
C THR A 12 -44.20 -43.74 -7.83
N ALA A 13 -44.49 -44.76 -7.04
CA ALA A 13 -45.01 -46.01 -7.57
C ALA A 13 -45.78 -46.71 -6.48
N LEU A 14 -46.97 -46.22 -6.16
CA LEU A 14 -48.02 -46.94 -5.38
C LEU A 14 -49.30 -46.13 -5.37
N LEU A 15 -50.00 -46.09 -6.51
CA LEU A 15 -51.48 -45.92 -6.57
C LEU A 15 -52.00 -46.16 -7.98
N LEU A 16 -51.93 -47.42 -8.43
CA LEU A 16 -52.67 -47.92 -9.61
C LEU A 16 -52.87 -49.43 -9.43
N MET A 17 -53.79 -49.81 -8.54
CA MET A 17 -54.42 -51.14 -8.49
C MET A 17 -55.61 -51.08 -7.53
N ALA A 18 -56.76 -50.82 -8.07
CA ALA A 18 -58.08 -51.31 -7.60
C ALA A 18 -59.17 -50.58 -8.39
N ILE A 19 -59.60 -51.20 -9.46
CA ILE A 19 -61.00 -51.27 -9.93
C ILE A 19 -60.97 -52.16 -11.17
N ALA A 20 -61.10 -53.48 -10.93
CA ALA A 20 -61.64 -54.42 -11.91
C ALA A 20 -62.44 -55.41 -11.08
N VAL A 21 -63.61 -55.64 -11.57
CA VAL A 21 -64.62 -56.70 -11.21
C VAL A 21 -65.89 -56.07 -10.63
N MET A 22 -66.87 -55.93 -11.53
CA MET A 22 -68.09 -56.69 -11.51
C MET A 22 -68.95 -56.42 -12.75
N VAL A 23 -68.90 -57.33 -13.67
CA VAL A 23 -69.96 -57.50 -14.65
C VAL A 23 -70.75 -58.72 -14.23
N SER A 24 -72.04 -58.61 -14.02
CA SER A 24 -72.95 -59.74 -14.30
C SER A 24 -74.42 -59.27 -14.45
N ALA A 25 -74.87 -59.28 -15.62
CA ALA A 25 -76.13 -59.73 -16.20
C ALA A 25 -77.45 -59.43 -15.52
N CYS A 26 -78.37 -58.81 -16.26
CA CYS A 26 -79.56 -59.48 -16.73
C CYS A 26 -80.30 -58.62 -17.75
N SER A 27 -80.82 -59.35 -18.76
CA SER A 27 -81.63 -58.92 -19.89
C SER A 27 -83.00 -58.32 -19.50
N GLU A 28 -83.52 -57.43 -20.28
CA GLU A 28 -84.69 -57.62 -21.14
C GLU A 28 -85.18 -56.30 -21.79
N SER A 29 -85.41 -56.39 -23.08
CA SER A 29 -86.36 -55.81 -24.02
C SER A 29 -86.57 -54.27 -24.11
N GLU A 30 -86.23 -53.84 -25.30
CA GLU A 30 -86.92 -52.98 -26.24
C GLU A 30 -87.67 -51.75 -25.70
N GLU A 31 -87.08 -50.54 -25.99
CA GLU A 31 -87.84 -49.49 -26.68
C GLU A 31 -86.83 -48.60 -27.43
N ASN A 32 -87.09 -48.46 -28.73
CA ASN A 32 -86.34 -47.68 -29.70
C ASN A 32 -86.60 -46.21 -29.49
N THR A 33 -85.77 -45.51 -28.74
CA THR A 33 -85.68 -44.09 -28.75
C THR A 33 -84.27 -43.66 -29.22
N PRO A 34 -84.13 -42.76 -30.24
CA PRO A 34 -82.78 -42.33 -30.67
C PRO A 34 -82.03 -41.75 -29.52
N PRO A 35 -80.71 -42.02 -29.40
CA PRO A 35 -79.90 -41.41 -28.31
C PRO A 35 -80.00 -39.91 -28.40
N PRO A 36 -80.05 -39.17 -27.26
CA PRO A 36 -79.95 -37.73 -27.26
C PRO A 36 -78.64 -37.33 -27.96
N PRO A 37 -78.64 -36.21 -28.70
CA PRO A 37 -77.40 -35.74 -29.31
C PRO A 37 -76.37 -35.56 -28.22
N PRO A 38 -75.09 -35.96 -28.46
CA PRO A 38 -74.02 -35.77 -27.48
C PRO A 38 -74.04 -34.31 -27.08
N ASP A 39 -73.90 -34.07 -25.76
CA ASP A 39 -73.73 -32.70 -25.21
C ASP A 39 -72.67 -31.98 -26.01
N PRO A 40 -72.87 -30.70 -26.36
CA PRO A 40 -71.87 -29.96 -27.10
C PRO A 40 -70.56 -29.95 -26.30
N VAL A 41 -69.53 -30.53 -26.93
CA VAL A 41 -68.16 -30.59 -26.32
C VAL A 41 -67.65 -29.16 -26.24
N VAL A 42 -67.72 -28.58 -25.05
CA VAL A 42 -67.30 -27.21 -24.78
C VAL A 42 -65.77 -27.16 -24.62
N PRO A 43 -65.09 -26.21 -25.25
CA PRO A 43 -63.67 -25.99 -25.01
C PRO A 43 -63.40 -25.72 -23.53
N SER A 44 -62.25 -26.20 -22.99
CA SER A 44 -61.79 -25.89 -21.63
C SER A 44 -60.29 -25.71 -21.57
N ILE A 45 -59.82 -24.79 -20.71
CA ILE A 45 -58.39 -24.59 -20.50
C ILE A 45 -57.96 -25.53 -19.36
N LEU A 46 -56.93 -26.36 -19.63
CA LEU A 46 -56.32 -27.28 -18.66
C LEU A 46 -54.96 -26.74 -18.27
N MET A 47 -54.73 -26.56 -16.96
CA MET A 47 -53.47 -26.11 -16.37
C MET A 47 -53.18 -26.98 -15.13
N ALA A 48 -51.97 -27.49 -14.99
CA ALA A 48 -51.61 -28.39 -13.89
C ALA A 48 -51.49 -27.60 -12.57
N ASP A 49 -50.89 -26.42 -12.60
CA ASP A 49 -50.65 -25.58 -11.46
C ASP A 49 -51.29 -24.17 -11.65
N SER A 50 -52.09 -23.74 -10.69
CA SER A 50 -52.69 -22.43 -10.67
C SER A 50 -51.89 -21.39 -9.90
N LEU A 51 -50.73 -21.76 -9.36
CA LEU A 51 -49.80 -20.92 -8.58
C LEU A 51 -48.38 -21.18 -9.04
N VAL A 52 -47.64 -20.10 -9.30
CA VAL A 52 -46.20 -20.10 -9.56
C VAL A 52 -45.51 -19.23 -8.54
N SER A 53 -44.57 -19.78 -7.77
CA SER A 53 -43.65 -19.03 -6.91
C SER A 53 -42.39 -18.69 -7.68
N VAL A 54 -41.99 -17.43 -7.63
CA VAL A 54 -40.88 -16.84 -8.36
C VAL A 54 -39.89 -16.23 -7.38
N PRO A 55 -38.58 -16.47 -7.51
CA PRO A 55 -37.58 -15.83 -6.65
C PRO A 55 -37.52 -14.30 -6.87
N ALA A 56 -36.94 -13.58 -5.93
CA ALA A 56 -36.85 -12.14 -5.97
C ALA A 56 -36.12 -11.60 -7.22
N GLU A 57 -35.10 -12.32 -7.72
CA GLU A 57 -34.33 -11.96 -8.93
C GLU A 57 -35.19 -11.96 -10.21
N GLY A 58 -36.37 -12.61 -10.17
CA GLY A 58 -37.19 -12.79 -11.36
C GLY A 58 -36.62 -13.83 -12.32
N GLY A 59 -36.85 -13.61 -13.61
CA GLY A 59 -36.37 -14.50 -14.68
C GLY A 59 -37.45 -14.88 -15.68
N SER A 60 -37.14 -15.87 -16.54
CA SER A 60 -38.01 -16.37 -17.57
C SER A 60 -38.72 -17.65 -17.12
N PHE A 61 -40.03 -17.71 -17.30
CA PHE A 61 -40.87 -18.80 -16.87
C PHE A 61 -41.73 -19.33 -18.02
N ALA A 62 -42.02 -20.61 -17.97
CA ALA A 62 -42.97 -21.27 -18.85
C ALA A 62 -43.93 -22.15 -18.03
N VAL A 63 -45.22 -22.01 -18.25
CA VAL A 63 -46.23 -22.83 -17.57
C VAL A 63 -47.09 -23.53 -18.59
N GLU A 64 -47.28 -24.85 -18.43
CA GLU A 64 -48.10 -25.65 -19.32
C GLU A 64 -49.58 -25.25 -19.19
N ALA A 65 -50.21 -24.88 -20.30
CA ALA A 65 -51.63 -24.54 -20.39
C ALA A 65 -52.19 -25.04 -21.74
N LYS A 66 -53.00 -26.07 -21.68
CA LYS A 66 -53.56 -26.74 -22.85
C LYS A 66 -55.04 -26.44 -23.01
N VAL A 67 -55.49 -26.39 -24.24
CA VAL A 67 -56.95 -26.32 -24.53
C VAL A 67 -57.43 -27.70 -24.89
N ALA A 68 -58.40 -28.23 -24.10
CA ALA A 68 -59.12 -29.41 -24.43
C ALA A 68 -60.26 -29.03 -25.37
N ASN A 69 -60.51 -29.86 -26.39
CA ASN A 69 -61.53 -29.63 -27.44
C ASN A 69 -61.40 -28.26 -28.17
N PRO A 70 -60.21 -28.00 -28.77
CA PRO A 70 -59.95 -26.71 -29.40
C PRO A 70 -60.83 -26.48 -30.63
N VAL A 71 -61.22 -25.23 -30.84
CA VAL A 71 -62.00 -24.78 -32.03
C VAL A 71 -60.98 -24.35 -33.10
N GLU A 72 -61.18 -24.83 -34.33
CA GLU A 72 -60.29 -24.52 -35.45
C GLU A 72 -60.18 -22.99 -35.68
N GLY A 73 -58.96 -22.48 -35.78
CA GLY A 73 -58.68 -21.05 -36.00
C GLY A 73 -58.68 -20.17 -34.74
N GLU A 74 -59.00 -20.74 -33.56
CA GLU A 74 -58.95 -19.98 -32.29
C GLU A 74 -57.64 -20.29 -31.53
N THR A 75 -57.10 -19.30 -30.83
CA THR A 75 -55.84 -19.41 -30.06
C THR A 75 -56.02 -19.06 -28.60
N LEU A 76 -55.26 -19.70 -27.72
CA LEU A 76 -55.16 -19.31 -26.31
C LEU A 76 -54.52 -17.92 -26.20
N SER A 77 -55.10 -17.04 -25.40
CA SER A 77 -54.56 -15.73 -25.10
C SER A 77 -54.28 -15.57 -23.62
N ALA A 78 -53.23 -14.83 -23.30
CA ALA A 78 -52.81 -14.51 -21.91
C ALA A 78 -52.73 -12.99 -21.73
N ALA A 79 -53.26 -12.47 -20.62
CA ALA A 79 -53.23 -11.05 -20.29
C ALA A 79 -52.86 -10.83 -18.82
N CYS A 80 -52.06 -9.80 -18.56
CA CYS A 80 -51.68 -9.37 -17.20
C CYS A 80 -51.68 -7.85 -17.17
N HIS A 81 -52.12 -7.23 -16.07
CA HIS A 81 -52.19 -5.79 -15.90
C HIS A 81 -50.97 -5.19 -15.16
N THR A 82 -50.11 -6.04 -14.60
CA THR A 82 -48.95 -5.53 -13.86
C THR A 82 -47.78 -5.26 -14.79
N THR A 83 -46.98 -4.22 -14.45
CA THR A 83 -45.89 -3.73 -15.30
C THR A 83 -44.59 -4.57 -15.15
N TRP A 84 -44.48 -5.39 -14.10
CA TRP A 84 -43.33 -6.22 -13.85
C TRP A 84 -43.39 -7.62 -14.49
N VAL A 85 -44.54 -7.98 -15.12
CA VAL A 85 -44.65 -9.14 -16.01
C VAL A 85 -44.43 -8.66 -17.43
N LYS A 86 -43.43 -9.18 -18.12
CA LYS A 86 -43.00 -8.81 -19.47
C LYS A 86 -43.12 -9.98 -20.43
N ASP A 87 -43.12 -9.70 -21.72
CA ASP A 87 -43.03 -10.67 -22.81
C ASP A 87 -44.05 -11.82 -22.68
N LEU A 88 -45.23 -11.50 -22.10
CA LEU A 88 -46.31 -12.46 -21.89
C LEU A 88 -46.89 -12.91 -23.24
N ARG A 89 -46.85 -14.18 -23.49
CA ARG A 89 -47.41 -14.82 -24.72
C ARG A 89 -47.86 -16.24 -24.44
N ALA A 90 -48.87 -16.65 -25.17
CA ALA A 90 -49.31 -18.05 -25.22
C ALA A 90 -48.87 -18.66 -26.54
N GLU A 91 -48.16 -19.77 -26.50
CA GLU A 91 -47.69 -20.49 -27.69
C GLU A 91 -47.93 -22.00 -27.49
N ALA A 92 -48.58 -22.66 -28.47
CA ALA A 92 -48.92 -24.07 -28.42
C ALA A 92 -49.61 -24.46 -27.11
N ASP A 93 -48.96 -25.24 -26.26
CA ASP A 93 -49.46 -25.80 -25.01
C ASP A 93 -48.86 -25.12 -23.75
N SER A 94 -48.30 -23.87 -23.87
CA SER A 94 -47.65 -23.17 -22.76
C SER A 94 -47.82 -21.67 -22.85
N ILE A 95 -47.75 -21.06 -21.69
CA ILE A 95 -47.61 -19.57 -21.57
C ILE A 95 -46.17 -19.25 -21.11
N TYR A 96 -45.59 -18.26 -21.75
CA TYR A 96 -44.24 -17.80 -21.48
C TYR A 96 -44.33 -16.37 -20.97
N PHE A 97 -43.52 -16.03 -19.95
CA PHE A 97 -43.45 -14.68 -19.44
C PHE A 97 -42.12 -14.46 -18.73
N ASN A 98 -41.68 -13.20 -18.68
CA ASN A 98 -40.54 -12.74 -17.94
C ASN A 98 -40.99 -11.95 -16.71
N ILE A 99 -40.32 -12.17 -15.58
CA ILE A 99 -40.59 -11.44 -14.33
C ILE A 99 -39.40 -10.55 -14.03
N GLU A 100 -39.65 -9.23 -13.90
CA GLU A 100 -38.63 -8.28 -13.47
C GLU A 100 -38.26 -8.49 -12.00
N PRO A 101 -37.02 -8.18 -11.54
CA PRO A 101 -36.61 -8.32 -10.14
C PRO A 101 -37.56 -7.59 -9.17
N ASN A 102 -37.87 -8.19 -8.06
CA ASN A 102 -38.52 -7.57 -6.92
C ASN A 102 -37.45 -7.02 -5.99
N ASN A 103 -37.23 -5.71 -5.98
CA ASN A 103 -36.25 -5.05 -5.12
C ASN A 103 -36.85 -4.56 -3.79
N ALA A 104 -38.11 -4.88 -3.51
CA ALA A 104 -38.75 -4.54 -2.25
C ALA A 104 -38.58 -5.65 -1.22
N GLU A 105 -38.57 -5.28 0.06
CA GLU A 105 -38.53 -6.22 1.18
C GLU A 105 -39.87 -6.92 1.46
N GLU A 106 -40.84 -6.75 0.55
CA GLU A 106 -42.17 -7.36 0.61
C GLU A 106 -42.41 -8.23 -0.65
N GLU A 107 -43.07 -9.36 -0.44
CA GLU A 107 -43.53 -10.19 -1.56
C GLU A 107 -44.56 -9.43 -2.39
N ARG A 108 -44.62 -9.74 -3.68
CA ARG A 108 -45.66 -9.19 -4.57
C ARG A 108 -46.34 -10.31 -5.37
N ALA A 109 -47.59 -10.09 -5.67
CA ALA A 109 -48.39 -11.07 -6.40
C ALA A 109 -49.21 -10.42 -7.52
N THR A 110 -49.48 -11.22 -8.56
CA THR A 110 -50.39 -10.84 -9.65
C THR A 110 -51.10 -12.06 -10.19
N GLU A 111 -52.09 -11.83 -11.04
CA GLU A 111 -52.80 -12.87 -11.78
C GLU A 111 -52.61 -12.67 -13.28
N ILE A 112 -52.29 -13.75 -13.96
CA ILE A 112 -52.32 -13.84 -15.44
C ILE A 112 -53.63 -14.50 -15.83
N ALA A 113 -54.48 -13.79 -16.55
CA ALA A 113 -55.73 -14.31 -17.06
C ALA A 113 -55.53 -15.03 -18.40
N LEU A 114 -55.95 -16.29 -18.47
CA LEU A 114 -55.94 -17.08 -19.68
C LEU A 114 -57.38 -17.16 -20.27
N ALA A 115 -57.55 -16.75 -21.50
CA ALA A 115 -58.84 -16.76 -22.16
C ALA A 115 -58.78 -17.51 -23.49
N TYR A 116 -59.80 -18.34 -23.72
CA TYR A 116 -60.04 -19.05 -24.97
C TYR A 116 -61.50 -18.95 -25.33
N LYS A 117 -61.82 -18.81 -26.60
CA LYS A 117 -63.19 -18.63 -27.07
C LYS A 117 -64.05 -19.89 -26.76
N GLY A 118 -65.11 -19.66 -25.99
CA GLY A 118 -66.03 -20.70 -25.57
C GLY A 118 -65.64 -21.47 -24.31
N ALA A 119 -64.49 -21.16 -23.68
CA ALA A 119 -64.06 -21.69 -22.42
C ALA A 119 -64.14 -20.60 -21.30
N ASP A 120 -64.26 -21.06 -20.05
CA ASP A 120 -64.16 -20.18 -18.90
C ASP A 120 -62.71 -19.64 -18.75
N THR A 121 -62.62 -18.38 -18.37
CA THR A 121 -61.29 -17.75 -18.11
C THR A 121 -60.61 -18.40 -16.88
N LEU A 122 -59.39 -18.87 -17.10
CA LEU A 122 -58.56 -19.43 -16.01
C LEU A 122 -57.54 -18.39 -15.53
N LYS A 123 -57.21 -18.41 -14.23
CA LYS A 123 -56.24 -17.47 -13.63
C LYS A 123 -55.03 -18.26 -13.11
N LEU A 124 -53.88 -17.82 -13.54
CA LEU A 124 -52.58 -18.25 -12.95
C LEU A 124 -52.15 -17.18 -11.95
N LYS A 125 -52.02 -17.53 -10.69
CA LYS A 125 -51.46 -16.65 -9.68
C LYS A 125 -49.91 -16.76 -9.70
N VAL A 126 -49.25 -15.62 -9.82
CA VAL A 126 -47.80 -15.49 -9.71
C VAL A 126 -47.47 -14.77 -8.42
N VAL A 127 -46.67 -15.36 -7.56
CA VAL A 127 -46.17 -14.80 -6.29
C VAL A 127 -44.67 -14.68 -6.40
N GLN A 128 -44.14 -13.48 -6.25
CA GLN A 128 -42.70 -13.23 -6.27
C GLN A 128 -42.21 -12.89 -4.86
N GLU A 129 -41.16 -13.58 -4.44
CA GLU A 129 -40.55 -13.41 -3.13
C GLU A 129 -40.04 -11.98 -2.92
N ALA A 130 -39.94 -11.59 -1.64
CA ALA A 130 -39.30 -10.35 -1.22
C ALA A 130 -37.79 -10.41 -1.46
N ALA A 131 -37.19 -9.27 -1.80
CA ALA A 131 -35.74 -9.15 -1.81
C ALA A 131 -35.18 -9.20 -0.40
N THR A 132 -34.05 -9.88 -0.22
CA THR A 132 -33.34 -9.88 1.06
C THR A 132 -32.11 -8.99 0.97
N ASN A 133 -31.88 -8.15 1.98
CA ASN A 133 -30.68 -7.34 2.11
C ASN A 133 -29.52 -8.18 2.70
N SER A 134 -29.27 -9.34 2.11
CA SER A 134 -28.21 -10.30 2.48
C SER A 134 -27.33 -10.58 1.25
N PHE A 135 -26.17 -11.18 1.49
CA PHE A 135 -25.22 -11.56 0.46
C PHE A 135 -24.90 -13.05 0.52
N ASP A 136 -24.88 -13.74 -0.63
CA ASP A 136 -24.15 -14.98 -0.82
C ASP A 136 -22.73 -14.61 -1.28
N LEU A 137 -21.77 -14.74 -0.34
CA LEU A 137 -20.36 -14.41 -0.54
C LEU A 137 -19.55 -15.69 -0.52
N GLN A 138 -18.97 -16.04 -1.67
CA GLN A 138 -18.07 -17.17 -1.82
C GLN A 138 -16.71 -16.69 -2.28
N ALA A 139 -15.64 -17.30 -1.78
CA ALA A 139 -14.29 -16.99 -2.22
C ALA A 139 -13.44 -18.25 -2.33
N ALA A 140 -12.53 -18.25 -3.30
CA ALA A 140 -11.59 -19.34 -3.53
C ALA A 140 -10.23 -18.81 -3.98
N ALA A 141 -9.16 -19.43 -3.49
CA ALA A 141 -7.81 -19.14 -3.97
C ALA A 141 -7.61 -19.71 -5.38
N GLN A 142 -7.37 -18.83 -6.34
CA GLN A 142 -7.00 -19.20 -7.68
C GLN A 142 -5.56 -19.75 -7.70
N ASP A 143 -4.64 -19.03 -7.09
CA ASP A 143 -3.22 -19.37 -6.99
C ASP A 143 -2.64 -18.89 -5.63
N GLU A 144 -1.31 -18.80 -5.53
CA GLU A 144 -0.59 -18.36 -4.34
C GLU A 144 -0.71 -16.87 -4.04
N SER A 145 -1.18 -16.08 -4.99
CA SER A 145 -1.24 -14.61 -4.86
C SER A 145 -2.59 -14.01 -5.25
N THR A 146 -3.54 -14.85 -5.66
CA THR A 146 -4.83 -14.41 -6.20
C THR A 146 -6.00 -15.15 -5.56
N ILE A 147 -7.00 -14.40 -5.13
CA ILE A 147 -8.29 -14.91 -4.66
C ILE A 147 -9.38 -14.35 -5.56
N ILE A 148 -10.31 -15.22 -5.97
CA ILE A 148 -11.55 -14.84 -6.65
C ILE A 148 -12.69 -14.89 -5.64
N ALA A 149 -13.47 -13.83 -5.56
CA ALA A 149 -14.67 -13.75 -4.76
C ALA A 149 -15.90 -13.52 -5.64
N SER A 150 -16.92 -14.35 -5.45
CA SER A 150 -18.23 -14.25 -6.10
C SER A 150 -19.25 -13.70 -5.09
N ILE A 151 -19.89 -12.62 -5.42
CA ILE A 151 -20.87 -11.95 -4.57
C ILE A 151 -22.23 -11.92 -5.29
N LYS A 152 -23.26 -12.43 -4.62
CA LYS A 152 -24.64 -12.40 -5.09
C LYS A 152 -25.52 -11.74 -4.02
N PRO A 153 -25.91 -10.49 -4.20
CA PRO A 153 -26.85 -9.85 -3.29
C PRO A 153 -28.26 -10.40 -3.53
N GLY A 154 -29.02 -10.63 -2.47
CA GLY A 154 -30.43 -11.01 -2.55
C GLY A 154 -31.32 -9.86 -3.05
N ASN A 155 -30.79 -8.65 -3.11
CA ASN A 155 -31.37 -7.49 -3.76
C ASN A 155 -30.40 -6.95 -4.83
N ALA A 156 -30.69 -7.19 -6.11
CA ALA A 156 -29.80 -6.81 -7.21
C ALA A 156 -29.60 -5.28 -7.35
N SER A 157 -30.47 -4.46 -6.77
CA SER A 157 -30.36 -3.00 -6.79
C SER A 157 -29.59 -2.44 -5.60
N LEU A 158 -29.30 -3.25 -4.58
CA LEU A 158 -28.55 -2.83 -3.39
C LEU A 158 -27.13 -2.41 -3.78
N PRO A 159 -26.73 -1.15 -3.51
CA PRO A 159 -25.34 -0.74 -3.68
C PRO A 159 -24.50 -1.30 -2.52
N TYR A 160 -23.35 -1.91 -2.83
CA TYR A 160 -22.50 -2.52 -1.83
C TYR A 160 -21.01 -2.35 -2.16
N ILE A 161 -20.16 -2.58 -1.18
CA ILE A 161 -18.72 -2.58 -1.31
C ILE A 161 -18.16 -3.94 -0.86
N VAL A 162 -17.03 -4.31 -1.44
CA VAL A 162 -16.31 -5.55 -1.09
C VAL A 162 -14.88 -5.19 -0.69
N MET A 163 -14.41 -5.74 0.42
CA MET A 163 -13.11 -5.48 0.99
C MET A 163 -12.39 -6.78 1.33
N ILE A 164 -11.07 -6.71 1.49
CA ILE A 164 -10.22 -7.81 1.93
C ILE A 164 -9.22 -7.33 2.98
N LEU A 165 -9.01 -8.15 4.03
CA LEU A 165 -7.99 -7.95 5.07
C LEU A 165 -7.24 -9.26 5.31
N PRO A 166 -5.98 -9.24 5.78
CA PRO A 166 -5.38 -10.40 6.45
C PRO A 166 -6.26 -10.86 7.60
N GLN A 167 -6.43 -12.19 7.76
CA GLN A 167 -7.31 -12.75 8.79
C GLN A 167 -6.91 -12.30 10.21
N THR A 168 -5.62 -12.21 10.49
CA THR A 168 -5.09 -11.74 11.78
C THR A 168 -5.54 -10.32 12.14
N GLU A 169 -5.80 -9.48 11.15
CA GLU A 169 -6.31 -8.13 11.34
C GLU A 169 -7.82 -8.12 11.46
N ALA A 170 -8.52 -8.95 10.69
CA ALA A 170 -9.96 -9.13 10.82
C ALA A 170 -10.33 -9.67 12.21
N ASP A 171 -9.54 -10.59 12.77
CA ASP A 171 -9.70 -11.15 14.09
C ASP A 171 -9.62 -10.11 15.23
N ALA A 172 -8.89 -9.00 14.99
CA ALA A 172 -8.79 -7.91 15.97
C ALA A 172 -10.11 -7.15 16.17
N TYR A 173 -11.02 -7.22 15.21
CA TYR A 173 -12.38 -6.64 15.33
C TYR A 173 -13.37 -7.63 15.92
N GLY A 174 -13.10 -8.96 15.85
CA GLY A 174 -14.04 -9.99 16.29
C GLY A 174 -15.41 -9.81 15.64
N ASP A 175 -16.45 -9.74 16.50
CA ASP A 175 -17.85 -9.52 16.08
C ASP A 175 -18.25 -8.03 16.07
N ASP A 176 -17.31 -7.10 16.28
CA ASP A 176 -17.59 -5.66 16.26
C ASP A 176 -17.61 -5.11 14.82
N ASP A 177 -18.72 -5.35 14.12
CA ASP A 177 -18.95 -4.86 12.78
C ASP A 177 -18.96 -3.32 12.69
N ASP A 178 -19.31 -2.62 13.78
CA ASP A 178 -19.33 -1.16 13.78
C ASP A 178 -17.91 -0.59 13.84
N ALA A 179 -17.01 -1.21 14.59
CA ALA A 179 -15.60 -0.84 14.59
C ALA A 179 -14.95 -1.10 13.24
N LEU A 180 -15.21 -2.25 12.60
CA LEU A 180 -14.72 -2.58 11.27
C LEU A 180 -15.22 -1.57 10.23
N PHE A 181 -16.52 -1.28 10.21
CA PHE A 181 -17.12 -0.30 9.31
C PHE A 181 -16.54 1.11 9.48
N LYS A 182 -16.40 1.57 10.72
CA LYS A 182 -15.82 2.88 11.02
C LYS A 182 -14.40 3.02 10.49
N ASP A 183 -13.60 1.95 10.60
CA ASP A 183 -12.23 1.93 10.11
C ASP A 183 -12.18 1.87 8.57
N ASP A 184 -13.13 1.16 7.91
CA ASP A 184 -13.29 1.19 6.46
C ASP A 184 -13.60 2.59 5.93
N MET A 185 -14.50 3.30 6.59
CA MET A 185 -14.83 4.68 6.21
C MET A 185 -13.65 5.63 6.39
N ALA A 186 -12.85 5.46 7.45
CA ALA A 186 -11.62 6.21 7.65
C ALA A 186 -10.59 5.89 6.54
N TYR A 187 -10.46 4.63 6.14
CA TYR A 187 -9.60 4.22 5.04
C TYR A 187 -10.05 4.83 3.71
N LEU A 188 -11.34 4.73 3.35
CA LEU A 188 -11.88 5.30 2.11
C LEU A 188 -11.69 6.82 2.06
N LYS A 189 -11.94 7.52 3.18
CA LYS A 189 -11.69 8.96 3.29
C LYS A 189 -10.24 9.31 3.05
N HIS A 190 -9.32 8.57 3.67
CA HIS A 190 -7.89 8.78 3.47
C HIS A 190 -7.44 8.53 2.01
N GLN A 191 -7.99 7.50 1.34
CA GLN A 191 -7.71 7.27 -0.08
C GLN A 191 -8.29 8.39 -0.96
N ALA A 192 -9.47 8.90 -0.65
CA ALA A 192 -10.07 10.04 -1.33
C ALA A 192 -9.19 11.29 -1.23
N GLU A 193 -8.68 11.60 -0.02
CA GLU A 193 -7.76 12.72 0.23
C GLU A 193 -6.47 12.60 -0.60
N LYS A 194 -5.91 11.38 -0.72
CA LYS A 194 -4.71 11.14 -1.53
C LYS A 194 -4.94 11.37 -3.03
N LEU A 195 -6.11 11.00 -3.52
CA LEU A 195 -6.47 11.15 -4.93
C LEU A 195 -7.09 12.52 -5.23
N LEU A 196 -7.19 13.41 -4.23
CA LEU A 196 -7.80 14.74 -4.34
C LEU A 196 -9.25 14.68 -4.87
N ILE A 197 -10.01 13.68 -4.43
CA ILE A 197 -11.43 13.52 -4.74
C ILE A 197 -12.26 13.51 -3.44
N THR A 198 -13.58 13.64 -3.58
CA THR A 198 -14.51 13.58 -2.44
C THR A 198 -14.74 12.13 -1.99
N LEU A 199 -15.19 11.92 -0.75
CA LEU A 199 -15.47 10.59 -0.21
C LEU A 199 -16.61 9.89 -0.98
N ASP A 200 -17.68 10.62 -1.32
CA ASP A 200 -18.79 10.12 -2.13
C ASP A 200 -18.30 9.64 -3.51
N ARG A 201 -17.38 10.37 -4.14
CA ARG A 201 -16.75 9.93 -5.39
C ARG A 201 -15.91 8.67 -5.22
N MET A 202 -15.17 8.56 -4.11
CA MET A 202 -14.42 7.33 -3.77
C MET A 202 -15.37 6.14 -3.57
N ILE A 203 -16.47 6.34 -2.85
CA ILE A 203 -17.50 5.32 -2.66
C ILE A 203 -18.09 4.89 -4.01
N GLU A 204 -18.49 5.84 -4.85
CA GLU A 204 -19.06 5.57 -6.19
C GLU A 204 -18.12 4.72 -7.06
N ILE A 205 -16.83 4.99 -7.05
CA ILE A 205 -15.82 4.23 -7.81
C ILE A 205 -15.80 2.76 -7.38
N HIS A 206 -15.98 2.48 -6.09
CA HIS A 206 -15.82 1.14 -5.53
C HIS A 206 -17.14 0.41 -5.28
N GLN A 207 -18.28 1.11 -5.35
CA GLN A 207 -19.59 0.49 -5.24
C GLN A 207 -19.85 -0.51 -6.38
N ARG A 208 -20.58 -1.56 -6.04
CA ARG A 208 -21.07 -2.60 -6.94
C ARG A 208 -22.58 -2.75 -6.80
N LYS A 209 -23.22 -3.32 -7.80
CA LYS A 209 -24.63 -3.72 -7.80
C LYS A 209 -24.78 -5.02 -8.57
N GLY A 210 -25.78 -5.83 -8.21
CA GLY A 210 -26.03 -7.12 -8.82
C GLY A 210 -24.89 -8.11 -8.55
N ASN A 211 -24.89 -9.22 -9.29
CA ASN A 211 -23.87 -10.26 -9.14
C ASN A 211 -22.54 -9.80 -9.71
N VAL A 212 -21.44 -10.06 -8.99
CA VAL A 212 -20.10 -9.70 -9.45
C VAL A 212 -19.08 -10.74 -9.00
N ASP A 213 -18.11 -11.02 -9.88
CA ASP A 213 -16.88 -11.74 -9.57
C ASP A 213 -15.73 -10.75 -9.51
N LEU A 214 -14.97 -10.77 -8.41
CA LEU A 214 -13.87 -9.88 -8.15
C LEU A 214 -12.58 -10.66 -7.97
N SER A 215 -11.49 -10.14 -8.52
CA SER A 215 -10.15 -10.69 -8.33
C SER A 215 -9.36 -9.80 -7.38
N PHE A 216 -8.84 -10.39 -6.30
CA PHE A 216 -7.86 -9.78 -5.41
C PHE A 216 -6.50 -10.39 -5.72
N SER A 217 -5.59 -9.59 -6.24
CA SER A 217 -4.24 -10.03 -6.63
C SER A 217 -3.17 -9.41 -5.74
N ASN A 218 -1.91 -9.83 -5.93
CA ASN A 218 -0.77 -9.39 -5.12
C ASN A 218 -0.90 -9.72 -3.62
N LEU A 219 -1.57 -10.81 -3.31
CA LEU A 219 -1.71 -11.33 -1.96
C LEU A 219 -0.46 -12.14 -1.56
N SER A 220 -0.21 -12.24 -0.26
CA SER A 220 0.85 -13.10 0.26
C SER A 220 0.48 -14.57 0.17
N PRO A 221 1.40 -15.46 -0.24
CA PRO A 221 1.15 -16.90 -0.30
C PRO A 221 0.91 -17.52 1.08
N SER A 222 0.25 -18.67 1.10
CA SER A 222 -0.06 -19.43 2.33
C SER A 222 -0.69 -18.59 3.44
N THR A 223 -1.32 -17.47 3.09
CA THR A 223 -1.86 -16.48 4.03
C THR A 223 -3.39 -16.51 4.01
N SER A 224 -3.99 -16.52 5.19
CA SER A 224 -5.45 -16.45 5.34
C SER A 224 -5.92 -15.00 5.25
N TYR A 225 -6.98 -14.79 4.49
CA TYR A 225 -7.62 -13.50 4.28
C TYR A 225 -9.10 -13.58 4.63
N CYS A 226 -9.62 -12.54 5.27
CA CYS A 226 -11.03 -12.29 5.42
C CYS A 226 -11.50 -11.41 4.27
N ILE A 227 -12.44 -11.92 3.47
CA ILE A 227 -13.15 -11.13 2.45
C ILE A 227 -14.52 -10.82 3.04
N TYR A 228 -14.95 -9.60 2.89
CA TYR A 228 -16.24 -9.18 3.42
C TYR A 228 -16.91 -8.14 2.54
N CYS A 229 -18.24 -8.09 2.63
CA CYS A 229 -19.05 -7.13 1.91
C CYS A 229 -20.22 -6.64 2.77
N TYR A 230 -20.69 -5.45 2.46
CA TYR A 230 -21.87 -4.86 3.07
C TYR A 230 -22.50 -3.81 2.16
N GLY A 231 -23.80 -3.62 2.30
CA GLY A 231 -24.52 -2.52 1.63
C GLY A 231 -24.01 -1.18 2.13
N LEU A 232 -23.72 -0.27 1.18
CA LEU A 232 -23.18 1.06 1.46
C LEU A 232 -23.92 2.09 0.59
N SER A 233 -24.50 3.13 1.20
CA SER A 233 -25.12 4.24 0.48
C SER A 233 -24.07 5.18 -0.15
N ALA A 234 -24.46 5.98 -1.11
CA ALA A 234 -23.59 7.03 -1.66
C ALA A 234 -23.18 8.08 -0.60
N ALA A 235 -23.98 8.25 0.45
CA ALA A 235 -23.69 9.13 1.57
C ALA A 235 -22.73 8.50 2.62
N GLY A 236 -22.31 7.24 2.42
CA GLY A 236 -21.42 6.55 3.34
C GLY A 236 -22.12 5.89 4.53
N GLU A 237 -23.40 5.58 4.42
CA GLU A 237 -24.17 4.89 5.46
C GLU A 237 -24.21 3.37 5.20
N ARG A 238 -23.97 2.55 6.23
CA ARG A 238 -24.09 1.10 6.13
C ARG A 238 -25.55 0.68 6.05
N LEU A 239 -25.91 -0.09 5.02
CA LEU A 239 -27.27 -0.51 4.72
C LEU A 239 -27.60 -1.92 5.18
N THR A 240 -26.57 -2.77 5.47
CA THR A 240 -26.73 -4.18 5.85
C THR A 240 -25.73 -4.56 6.94
N PRO A 241 -25.93 -5.70 7.64
CA PRO A 241 -24.83 -6.37 8.35
C PRO A 241 -23.66 -6.68 7.43
N ILE A 242 -22.48 -6.91 7.99
CA ILE A 242 -21.28 -7.30 7.25
C ILE A 242 -21.28 -8.82 7.06
N THR A 243 -21.24 -9.27 5.82
CA THR A 243 -21.07 -10.68 5.47
C THR A 243 -19.58 -10.97 5.26
N LYS A 244 -19.04 -11.97 5.96
CA LYS A 244 -17.60 -12.32 5.97
C LYS A 244 -17.38 -13.75 5.50
N THR A 245 -16.26 -13.99 4.80
CA THR A 245 -15.76 -15.33 4.47
C THR A 245 -14.24 -15.35 4.60
N THR A 246 -13.67 -16.49 4.98
CA THR A 246 -12.23 -16.67 5.11
C THR A 246 -11.73 -17.58 4.00
N VAL A 247 -10.61 -17.20 3.37
CA VAL A 247 -9.96 -18.02 2.35
C VAL A 247 -8.45 -17.89 2.51
N LYS A 248 -7.74 -19.00 2.30
CA LYS A 248 -6.29 -19.07 2.36
C LYS A 248 -5.73 -19.18 0.94
N THR A 249 -4.77 -18.30 0.57
CA THR A 249 -4.02 -18.40 -0.67
C THR A 249 -3.26 -19.72 -0.73
N LYS A 250 -3.05 -20.26 -1.95
CA LYS A 250 -2.30 -21.51 -2.11
C LYS A 250 -0.84 -21.33 -1.68
N ALA A 251 -0.22 -22.41 -1.28
CA ALA A 251 1.22 -22.45 -1.12
C ALA A 251 1.88 -22.36 -2.52
N PRO A 252 3.02 -21.66 -2.66
CA PRO A 252 3.77 -21.66 -3.90
C PRO A 252 4.18 -23.09 -4.28
N ALA A 253 4.26 -23.37 -5.56
CA ALA A 253 4.84 -24.62 -6.04
C ALA A 253 6.31 -24.65 -5.58
N GLY A 254 6.64 -25.57 -4.65
CA GLY A 254 7.93 -25.62 -4.01
C GLY A 254 9.07 -25.83 -5.02
N LEU A 255 10.08 -25.00 -4.93
CA LEU A 255 11.41 -25.34 -5.40
C LEU A 255 12.12 -25.99 -4.21
N ASP A 256 12.49 -27.27 -4.31
CA ASP A 256 13.29 -27.95 -3.29
C ASP A 256 14.69 -27.30 -3.23
N CYS A 257 14.81 -26.25 -2.44
CA CYS A 257 16.08 -25.60 -2.17
C CYS A 257 16.33 -25.60 -0.67
N ASN A 258 17.38 -26.31 -0.26
CA ASN A 258 17.89 -26.29 1.10
C ASN A 258 19.00 -25.24 1.21
N PHE A 259 19.17 -24.66 2.41
CA PHE A 259 20.18 -23.67 2.68
C PHE A 259 21.18 -24.19 3.73
N ASP A 260 22.46 -24.19 3.39
CA ASP A 260 23.50 -24.39 4.39
C ASP A 260 23.87 -23.03 5.00
N ILE A 261 23.65 -22.89 6.31
CA ILE A 261 23.92 -21.68 7.08
C ILE A 261 25.16 -21.95 7.96
N SER A 262 26.17 -21.09 7.86
CA SER A 262 27.31 -21.09 8.72
C SER A 262 27.62 -19.69 9.25
N TYR A 263 28.42 -19.63 10.34
CA TYR A 263 28.73 -18.38 11.00
C TYR A 263 30.23 -18.25 11.23
N ASP A 264 30.76 -17.04 10.98
CA ASP A 264 32.06 -16.59 11.48
C ASP A 264 31.79 -15.46 12.48
N SER A 265 32.31 -15.62 13.70
CA SER A 265 32.07 -14.67 14.79
C SER A 265 33.36 -14.00 15.20
N ASP A 266 33.37 -12.68 15.33
CA ASP A 266 34.47 -11.89 15.87
C ASP A 266 33.95 -10.94 16.97
N GLY A 267 33.96 -11.42 18.19
CA GLY A 267 33.33 -10.74 19.33
C GLY A 267 31.81 -10.71 19.22
N ILE A 268 31.24 -9.54 19.03
CA ILE A 268 29.81 -9.36 18.84
C ILE A 268 29.41 -9.27 17.37
N GLU A 269 30.37 -9.18 16.45
CA GLU A 269 30.07 -9.22 15.02
C GLU A 269 29.89 -10.66 14.57
N VAL A 270 28.86 -10.93 13.82
CA VAL A 270 28.56 -12.25 13.29
C VAL A 270 28.37 -12.16 11.79
N THR A 271 29.23 -12.82 11.03
CA THR A 271 29.05 -13.01 9.60
C THR A 271 28.27 -14.29 9.37
N MET A 272 27.08 -14.15 8.80
CA MET A 272 26.25 -15.27 8.37
C MET A 272 26.54 -15.56 6.91
N ASN A 273 26.99 -16.80 6.65
CA ASN A 273 27.19 -17.30 5.29
C ASN A 273 26.03 -18.22 4.91
N VAL A 274 25.48 -18.04 3.74
CA VAL A 274 24.35 -18.83 3.23
C VAL A 274 24.68 -19.39 1.87
N LYS A 275 24.56 -20.72 1.75
CA LYS A 275 24.77 -21.45 0.51
C LYS A 275 23.51 -22.21 0.14
N PRO A 276 22.78 -21.81 -0.94
CA PRO A 276 21.65 -22.56 -1.44
C PRO A 276 22.10 -23.83 -2.16
N SER A 277 21.32 -24.93 -2.03
CA SER A 277 21.56 -26.18 -2.76
C SER A 277 21.38 -26.03 -4.28
N ASN A 278 20.53 -25.07 -4.71
CA ASN A 278 20.39 -24.63 -6.09
C ASN A 278 20.82 -23.16 -6.20
N PRO A 279 21.96 -22.84 -6.87
CA PRO A 279 22.49 -21.48 -6.93
C PRO A 279 21.60 -20.48 -7.69
N ASP A 280 20.68 -20.96 -8.55
CA ASP A 280 19.75 -20.10 -9.29
C ASP A 280 18.52 -19.70 -8.46
N THR A 281 18.32 -20.34 -7.30
CA THR A 281 17.21 -19.99 -6.41
C THR A 281 17.40 -18.61 -5.83
N ARG A 282 16.41 -17.75 -5.99
CA ARG A 282 16.35 -16.49 -5.27
C ARG A 282 15.86 -16.72 -3.85
N TYR A 283 16.53 -16.11 -2.87
CA TYR A 283 16.23 -16.29 -1.46
C TYR A 283 16.45 -15.01 -0.66
N TYR A 284 15.78 -14.95 0.48
CA TYR A 284 16.00 -13.93 1.50
C TYR A 284 16.64 -14.59 2.73
N PHE A 285 17.56 -13.90 3.36
CA PHE A 285 18.14 -14.33 4.62
C PHE A 285 18.34 -13.15 5.57
N ASN A 286 18.26 -13.42 6.85
CA ASN A 286 18.47 -12.42 7.89
C ASN A 286 18.70 -13.12 9.24
N MET A 287 18.77 -12.32 10.32
CA MET A 287 18.96 -12.80 11.68
C MET A 287 18.03 -12.06 12.64
N LEU A 288 17.36 -12.78 13.54
CA LEU A 288 16.50 -12.24 14.60
C LEU A 288 16.90 -12.84 15.95
N GLN A 289 16.29 -12.39 17.05
CA GLN A 289 16.49 -12.99 18.36
C GLN A 289 16.03 -14.45 18.39
N ALA A 290 16.74 -15.32 19.11
CA ALA A 290 16.52 -16.77 19.09
C ALA A 290 15.27 -17.23 19.85
N ASP A 291 14.64 -16.37 20.66
CA ASP A 291 13.42 -16.64 21.44
C ASP A 291 12.13 -16.71 20.59
N LEU A 292 12.21 -16.34 19.33
CA LEU A 292 11.08 -16.40 18.40
C LEU A 292 10.90 -17.81 17.83
N THR A 293 9.65 -18.29 17.74
CA THR A 293 9.33 -19.49 16.95
C THR A 293 9.53 -19.25 15.46
N ASP A 294 9.65 -20.31 14.68
CA ASP A 294 9.83 -20.17 13.22
C ASP A 294 8.62 -19.52 12.54
N GLU A 295 7.41 -19.76 13.06
CA GLU A 295 6.18 -19.12 12.59
C GLU A 295 6.18 -17.60 12.89
N GLU A 296 6.60 -17.20 14.09
CA GLU A 296 6.74 -15.78 14.45
C GLU A 296 7.81 -15.06 13.63
N VAL A 297 8.94 -15.75 13.36
CA VAL A 297 9.99 -15.24 12.46
C VAL A 297 9.39 -15.00 11.07
N MET A 298 8.72 -16.01 10.52
CA MET A 298 8.14 -15.93 9.19
C MET A 298 7.11 -14.79 9.09
N THR A 299 6.19 -14.69 10.04
CA THR A 299 5.17 -13.63 10.07
C THR A 299 5.81 -12.24 10.08
N LYS A 300 6.78 -12.00 10.99
CA LYS A 300 7.45 -10.70 11.11
C LYS A 300 8.24 -10.32 9.85
N VAL A 301 8.89 -11.30 9.24
CA VAL A 301 9.72 -11.08 8.06
C VAL A 301 8.85 -10.82 6.84
N MET A 302 7.74 -11.53 6.67
CA MET A 302 6.82 -11.31 5.56
C MET A 302 6.11 -9.95 5.66
N ASP A 303 5.70 -9.54 6.85
CA ASP A 303 5.18 -8.19 7.10
C ASP A 303 6.19 -7.11 6.70
N TYR A 304 7.45 -7.30 7.07
CA TYR A 304 8.54 -6.39 6.73
C TYR A 304 8.83 -6.34 5.23
N LEU A 305 8.95 -7.50 4.58
CA LEU A 305 9.18 -7.59 3.12
C LEU A 305 8.01 -6.99 2.35
N GLY A 306 6.77 -7.24 2.78
CA GLY A 306 5.58 -6.60 2.20
C GLY A 306 5.64 -5.08 2.26
N GLN A 307 6.13 -4.51 3.38
CA GLN A 307 6.34 -3.07 3.50
C GLN A 307 7.41 -2.54 2.53
N LEU A 308 8.52 -3.25 2.40
CA LEU A 308 9.58 -2.85 1.47
C LEU A 308 9.09 -2.92 0.01
N VAL A 309 8.44 -4.01 -0.38
CA VAL A 309 7.86 -4.16 -1.72
C VAL A 309 6.94 -3.00 -2.05
N SER A 310 6.02 -2.63 -1.13
CA SER A 310 5.12 -1.50 -1.37
C SER A 310 5.86 -0.16 -1.50
N ILE A 311 6.99 0.03 -0.81
CA ILE A 311 7.82 1.23 -0.99
C ILE A 311 8.45 1.24 -2.40
N TYR A 312 8.91 0.10 -2.90
CA TYR A 312 9.42 -0.01 -4.27
C TYR A 312 8.32 0.26 -5.30
N GLU A 313 7.13 -0.33 -5.13
CA GLU A 313 5.98 -0.12 -6.01
C GLU A 313 5.54 1.36 -6.03
N MET A 314 5.53 2.05 -4.89
CA MET A 314 5.27 3.49 -4.80
C MET A 314 6.31 4.35 -5.55
N ASN A 315 7.51 3.83 -5.77
CA ASN A 315 8.57 4.47 -6.54
C ASN A 315 8.59 4.02 -8.02
N GLY A 316 7.55 3.30 -8.48
CA GLY A 316 7.37 2.92 -9.88
C GLY A 316 8.04 1.60 -10.29
N TYR A 317 8.56 0.82 -9.35
CA TYR A 317 9.08 -0.52 -9.64
C TYR A 317 7.94 -1.54 -9.70
N THR A 318 8.11 -2.59 -10.51
CA THR A 318 7.18 -3.73 -10.45
C THR A 318 7.47 -4.59 -9.21
N ARG A 319 6.52 -5.46 -8.83
CA ARG A 319 6.71 -6.41 -7.74
C ARG A 319 7.91 -7.33 -7.97
N GLU A 320 8.09 -7.78 -9.20
CA GLU A 320 9.25 -8.62 -9.61
C GLU A 320 10.56 -7.88 -9.39
N GLN A 321 10.65 -6.62 -9.82
CA GLN A 321 11.84 -5.79 -9.60
C GLN A 321 12.10 -5.53 -8.11
N ALA A 322 11.04 -5.34 -7.32
CA ALA A 322 11.16 -5.17 -5.88
C ALA A 322 11.71 -6.44 -5.20
N ILE A 323 11.16 -7.60 -5.51
CA ILE A 323 11.63 -8.89 -4.98
C ILE A 323 13.06 -9.17 -5.46
N GLU A 324 13.38 -8.87 -6.71
CA GLU A 324 14.74 -9.00 -7.22
C GLU A 324 15.74 -8.16 -6.43
N ALA A 325 15.40 -6.93 -6.09
CA ALA A 325 16.24 -6.03 -5.30
C ALA A 325 16.39 -6.45 -3.83
N LEU A 326 15.42 -7.19 -3.29
CA LEU A 326 15.38 -7.63 -1.89
C LEU A 326 15.94 -9.03 -1.66
N THR A 327 16.25 -9.78 -2.72
CA THR A 327 16.67 -11.17 -2.66
C THR A 327 18.07 -11.38 -3.22
N PHE A 328 18.67 -12.50 -2.85
CA PHE A 328 20.00 -12.94 -3.27
C PHE A 328 19.90 -14.21 -4.11
N SER A 329 20.96 -14.54 -4.84
CA SER A 329 21.17 -15.84 -5.51
C SER A 329 22.62 -16.26 -5.37
N GLY A 330 22.90 -17.56 -5.47
CA GLY A 330 24.24 -18.12 -5.21
C GLY A 330 24.67 -18.03 -3.74
N GLU A 331 25.96 -18.25 -3.48
CA GLU A 331 26.51 -18.10 -2.12
C GLU A 331 26.59 -16.62 -1.74
N ASN A 332 26.11 -16.27 -0.55
CA ASN A 332 26.13 -14.90 -0.04
C ASN A 332 26.51 -14.87 1.44
N SER A 333 27.07 -13.74 1.85
CA SER A 333 27.39 -13.48 3.25
C SER A 333 27.01 -12.07 3.66
N TYR A 334 26.66 -11.91 4.92
CA TYR A 334 26.39 -10.60 5.50
C TYR A 334 26.87 -10.55 6.95
N THR A 335 27.58 -9.46 7.31
CA THR A 335 28.07 -9.26 8.68
C THR A 335 27.10 -8.38 9.46
N PHE A 336 26.50 -8.96 10.49
CA PHE A 336 25.63 -8.27 11.42
C PHE A 336 26.48 -7.57 12.48
N THR A 337 26.38 -6.27 12.55
CA THR A 337 27.22 -5.41 13.41
C THR A 337 26.42 -4.71 14.52
N VAL A 338 25.11 -4.90 14.56
CA VAL A 338 24.19 -4.28 15.53
C VAL A 338 23.58 -5.36 16.41
N LEU A 339 24.42 -6.18 17.02
CA LEU A 339 24.01 -7.27 17.90
C LEU A 339 24.36 -6.92 19.37
N GLU A 340 23.67 -7.57 20.30
CA GLU A 340 23.96 -7.45 21.74
C GLU A 340 25.02 -8.46 22.18
N PRO A 341 25.86 -8.13 23.14
CA PRO A 341 26.84 -9.10 23.72
C PRO A 341 26.14 -10.28 24.40
N ASN A 342 26.80 -11.44 24.34
CA ASN A 342 26.35 -12.68 25.00
C ASN A 342 24.91 -13.10 24.72
N SER A 343 24.37 -12.68 23.57
CA SER A 343 22.98 -12.89 23.20
C SER A 343 22.85 -13.97 22.13
N GLU A 344 21.71 -14.68 22.17
CA GLU A 344 21.41 -15.72 21.19
C GLU A 344 20.53 -15.16 20.06
N TYR A 345 20.93 -15.52 18.84
CA TYR A 345 20.23 -15.12 17.62
C TYR A 345 19.92 -16.35 16.77
N LYS A 346 18.83 -16.24 16.01
CA LYS A 346 18.40 -17.22 15.02
C LYS A 346 18.58 -16.60 13.62
N GLY A 347 19.56 -17.10 12.88
CA GLY A 347 19.66 -16.82 11.44
C GLY A 347 18.71 -17.73 10.68
N PHE A 348 18.16 -17.22 9.61
CA PHE A 348 17.21 -17.92 8.77
C PHE A 348 17.40 -17.58 7.29
N ALA A 349 17.04 -18.54 6.43
CA ALA A 349 16.99 -18.36 4.97
C ALA A 349 15.78 -19.11 4.40
N PHE A 350 15.13 -18.54 3.42
CA PHE A 350 14.03 -19.17 2.66
C PHE A 350 14.01 -18.69 1.23
N ALA A 351 13.56 -19.55 0.31
CA ALA A 351 13.39 -19.18 -1.08
C ALA A 351 12.19 -18.24 -1.25
N LEU A 352 12.38 -17.17 -2.01
CA LEU A 352 11.38 -16.14 -2.25
C LEU A 352 11.31 -15.79 -3.74
N SER A 353 10.10 -15.94 -4.31
CA SER A 353 9.77 -15.56 -5.68
C SER A 353 8.79 -14.39 -5.68
N PRO A 354 8.49 -13.76 -6.82
CA PRO A 354 7.43 -12.75 -6.95
C PRO A 354 6.05 -13.26 -6.50
N SER A 355 5.80 -14.56 -6.65
CA SER A 355 4.58 -15.23 -6.18
C SER A 355 4.62 -15.60 -4.69
N GLY A 356 5.76 -15.51 -4.02
CA GLY A 356 5.93 -15.71 -2.58
C GLY A 356 6.99 -16.74 -2.19
N ILE A 357 6.87 -17.27 -0.98
CA ILE A 357 7.81 -18.24 -0.42
C ILE A 357 7.65 -19.58 -1.15
N THR A 358 8.78 -20.14 -1.61
CA THR A 358 8.83 -21.38 -2.37
C THR A 358 9.65 -22.43 -1.61
N GLY A 359 9.11 -23.01 -0.55
CA GLY A 359 9.79 -24.05 0.25
C GLY A 359 9.87 -23.70 1.73
N ASP A 360 10.53 -24.55 2.48
CA ASP A 360 10.68 -24.42 3.93
C ASP A 360 11.77 -23.41 4.31
N MET A 361 11.58 -22.76 5.46
CA MET A 361 12.59 -21.91 6.05
C MET A 361 13.64 -22.76 6.77
N THR A 362 14.91 -22.56 6.43
CA THR A 362 16.03 -23.13 7.17
C THR A 362 16.46 -22.16 8.25
N THR A 363 16.65 -22.64 9.48
CA THR A 363 17.09 -21.84 10.63
C THR A 363 18.33 -22.43 11.29
N LYS A 364 19.18 -21.57 11.87
CA LYS A 364 20.35 -21.96 12.68
C LYS A 364 20.64 -20.91 13.72
N ASN A 365 20.89 -21.34 14.96
CA ASN A 365 21.19 -20.41 16.05
C ASN A 365 22.69 -20.09 16.13
N VAL A 366 22.98 -18.89 16.62
CA VAL A 366 24.32 -18.41 16.92
C VAL A 366 24.30 -17.58 18.19
N LYS A 367 25.39 -17.63 18.97
CA LYS A 367 25.56 -16.80 20.17
C LYS A 367 26.70 -15.81 19.94
N THR A 368 26.45 -14.52 20.22
CA THR A 368 27.51 -13.49 20.22
C THR A 368 28.41 -13.62 21.42
N GLY A 369 29.65 -13.18 21.27
CA GLY A 369 30.62 -13.05 22.38
C GLY A 369 30.53 -11.67 23.05
N GLU A 370 31.60 -11.34 23.80
CA GLU A 370 31.87 -9.99 24.29
C GLU A 370 32.47 -9.11 23.17
N PRO A 371 32.34 -7.76 23.25
CA PRO A 371 33.04 -6.88 22.33
C PRO A 371 34.53 -7.12 22.35
N LYS A 372 35.14 -7.34 21.18
CA LYS A 372 36.55 -7.59 21.05
C LYS A 372 37.34 -6.31 21.27
N ALA A 373 38.21 -6.29 22.27
CA ALA A 373 39.11 -5.17 22.47
C ALA A 373 40.20 -5.12 21.39
N SER A 374 40.60 -3.92 21.01
CA SER A 374 41.65 -3.65 20.01
C SER A 374 42.68 -2.65 20.54
N ASP A 375 43.94 -2.86 20.14
CA ASP A 375 45.04 -1.92 20.32
C ASP A 375 45.20 -0.96 19.13
N ASN A 376 44.19 -0.86 18.25
CA ASN A 376 44.20 0.07 17.15
C ASN A 376 44.36 1.51 17.62
N ASN A 377 45.47 2.14 17.24
CA ASN A 377 45.74 3.53 17.54
C ASN A 377 45.32 4.37 16.33
N ILE A 378 44.45 5.37 16.56
CA ILE A 378 43.93 6.19 15.50
C ILE A 378 44.50 7.60 15.66
N THR A 379 45.32 8.04 14.69
CA THR A 379 45.83 9.40 14.63
C THR A 379 44.74 10.30 14.05
N VAL A 380 44.41 11.39 14.74
CA VAL A 380 43.41 12.33 14.34
C VAL A 380 44.09 13.66 14.00
N GLU A 381 43.88 14.17 12.82
CA GLU A 381 44.41 15.45 12.34
C GLU A 381 43.28 16.38 11.94
N VAL A 382 43.39 17.63 12.34
CA VAL A 382 42.47 18.71 11.98
C VAL A 382 43.27 19.80 11.25
N PHE A 383 42.85 20.15 10.05
CA PHE A 383 43.54 21.14 9.21
C PHE A 383 42.54 21.95 8.39
N ASP A 384 43.02 22.98 7.66
CA ASP A 384 42.20 23.89 6.85
C ASP A 384 40.96 24.41 7.57
N ILE A 385 41.18 24.85 8.80
CA ILE A 385 40.11 25.40 9.63
C ILE A 385 39.60 26.71 9.01
N GLN A 386 38.32 26.74 8.71
CA GLN A 386 37.58 27.91 8.20
C GLN A 386 36.47 28.31 9.21
N PRO A 387 35.72 29.39 8.98
CA PRO A 387 34.63 29.78 9.87
C PRO A 387 33.53 28.68 9.99
N ARG A 388 33.20 27.99 8.91
CA ARG A 388 32.06 27.05 8.87
C ARG A 388 32.43 25.66 8.36
N GLN A 389 33.71 25.43 8.15
CA GLN A 389 34.24 24.17 7.64
C GLN A 389 35.57 23.83 8.25
N VAL A 390 35.89 22.57 8.36
CA VAL A 390 37.22 22.07 8.74
C VAL A 390 37.49 20.76 8.01
N SER A 391 38.72 20.56 7.57
CA SER A 391 39.16 19.27 7.04
C SER A 391 39.70 18.41 8.16
N VAL A 392 39.32 17.14 8.16
CA VAL A 392 39.77 16.15 9.16
C VAL A 392 40.31 14.91 8.46
N ARG A 393 41.37 14.35 9.07
CA ARG A 393 41.91 13.05 8.65
C ARG A 393 42.10 12.15 9.86
N CYS A 394 41.61 10.92 9.76
CA CYS A 394 41.79 9.89 10.76
C CYS A 394 42.55 8.70 10.13
N THR A 395 43.71 8.38 10.71
CA THR A 395 44.57 7.31 10.21
C THR A 395 44.69 6.21 11.27
N PRO A 396 44.00 5.09 11.13
CA PRO A 396 44.11 3.96 12.05
C PRO A 396 45.38 3.16 11.78
N SER A 397 46.02 2.61 12.84
CA SER A 397 47.15 1.70 12.73
C SER A 397 46.73 0.34 12.16
N ARG A 398 45.44 -0.03 12.25
CA ARG A 398 44.84 -1.25 11.71
C ARG A 398 43.72 -0.88 10.73
N LEU A 399 44.06 -0.85 9.43
CA LEU A 399 43.19 -0.36 8.37
C LEU A 399 41.90 -1.17 8.17
N GLY A 400 41.89 -2.46 8.52
CA GLY A 400 40.73 -3.35 8.37
C GLY A 400 39.72 -3.25 9.52
N GLU A 401 40.05 -2.59 10.60
CA GLU A 401 39.17 -2.46 11.76
C GLU A 401 38.25 -1.25 11.60
N ARG A 402 37.02 -1.39 12.10
CA ARG A 402 36.00 -0.37 12.05
C ARG A 402 36.19 0.65 13.17
N TYR A 403 35.92 1.90 12.87
CA TYR A 403 35.89 2.98 13.85
C TYR A 403 34.88 4.07 13.49
N VAL A 404 34.50 4.84 14.48
CA VAL A 404 33.57 5.97 14.35
C VAL A 404 34.36 7.26 14.36
N VAL A 405 33.98 8.19 13.48
CA VAL A 405 34.41 9.61 13.53
C VAL A 405 33.17 10.45 13.67
N THR A 406 33.10 11.26 14.71
CA THR A 406 31.98 12.19 14.91
C THR A 406 32.47 13.48 15.53
N CYS A 407 31.71 14.56 15.35
CA CYS A 407 32.00 15.90 15.81
C CYS A 407 30.84 16.46 16.65
N ALA A 408 31.16 17.21 17.66
CA ALA A 408 30.16 17.93 18.46
C ALA A 408 30.71 19.26 18.99
N PRO A 409 29.85 20.27 19.24
CA PRO A 409 30.25 21.41 20.03
C PRO A 409 30.84 20.99 21.37
N LEU A 410 31.95 21.61 21.75
CA LEU A 410 32.68 21.26 22.99
C LEU A 410 31.79 21.32 24.24
N GLU A 411 30.81 22.18 24.26
CA GLU A 411 29.85 22.31 25.37
C GLU A 411 28.98 21.07 25.60
N TYR A 412 28.86 20.17 24.60
CA TYR A 412 28.01 19.01 24.72
C TYR A 412 28.70 17.87 25.48
N TYR A 413 29.94 17.53 25.12
CA TYR A 413 30.65 16.36 25.64
C TYR A 413 32.02 16.68 26.21
N GLY A 414 32.54 17.89 26.03
CA GLY A 414 33.92 18.24 26.38
C GLY A 414 34.27 18.13 27.85
N ASN A 415 33.29 18.20 28.75
CA ASN A 415 33.47 18.04 30.20
C ASN A 415 33.01 16.63 30.70
N MET A 416 32.58 15.74 29.82
CA MET A 416 32.16 14.37 30.19
C MET A 416 33.41 13.45 30.16
N PRO A 417 33.60 12.60 31.18
CA PRO A 417 34.58 11.54 31.11
C PRO A 417 34.25 10.51 30.03
N ASP A 418 35.25 9.79 29.54
CA ASP A 418 35.12 8.87 28.40
C ASP A 418 34.08 7.77 28.64
N ASP A 419 34.02 7.24 29.86
CA ASP A 419 33.07 6.20 30.26
C ASP A 419 31.62 6.67 30.25
N GLU A 420 31.36 7.97 30.33
CA GLU A 420 30.04 8.57 30.17
C GLU A 420 29.72 8.87 28.71
N VAL A 421 30.70 9.15 27.84
CA VAL A 421 30.52 9.46 26.41
C VAL A 421 30.32 8.19 25.59
N LEU A 422 31.06 7.12 25.86
CA LEU A 422 31.02 5.88 25.09
C LEU A 422 29.62 5.23 24.98
N PRO A 423 28.77 5.23 26.03
CA PRO A 423 27.36 4.77 25.90
C PRO A 423 26.51 5.54 24.89
N TYR A 424 26.73 6.86 24.75
CA TYR A 424 26.03 7.66 23.73
C TYR A 424 26.47 7.27 22.33
N LEU A 425 27.77 7.07 22.10
CA LEU A 425 28.30 6.61 20.81
C LEU A 425 27.73 5.24 20.43
N THR A 426 27.68 4.30 21.37
CA THR A 426 27.05 2.98 21.19
C THR A 426 25.59 3.12 20.77
N GLN A 427 24.82 3.96 21.48
CA GLN A 427 23.41 4.15 21.16
C GLN A 427 23.20 4.81 19.80
N TYR A 428 24.02 5.80 19.44
CA TYR A 428 23.92 6.48 18.16
C TYR A 428 24.30 5.57 16.98
N LEU A 429 25.27 4.69 17.16
CA LEU A 429 25.60 3.63 16.21
C LEU A 429 24.42 2.67 16.01
N LYS A 430 23.84 2.15 17.09
CA LYS A 430 22.69 1.25 17.05
C LYS A 430 21.49 1.87 16.38
N ASN A 431 21.28 3.15 16.54
CA ASN A 431 20.17 3.89 15.93
C ASN A 431 20.47 4.36 14.49
N GLY A 432 21.67 4.11 13.97
CA GLY A 432 22.09 4.56 12.63
C GLY A 432 22.29 6.08 12.50
N ASN A 433 22.36 6.80 13.65
CA ASN A 433 22.62 8.25 13.65
C ASN A 433 24.06 8.60 13.25
N ILE A 434 25.00 7.72 13.57
CA ILE A 434 26.39 7.77 13.15
C ILE A 434 26.76 6.45 12.47
N GLN A 435 27.82 6.47 11.66
CA GLN A 435 28.28 5.29 10.93
C GLN A 435 29.75 5.00 11.22
N ALA A 436 30.09 3.72 11.27
CA ALA A 436 31.48 3.31 11.35
C ALA A 436 32.10 3.23 9.95
N VAL A 437 33.38 3.58 9.87
CA VAL A 437 34.21 3.55 8.67
C VAL A 437 35.39 2.62 8.84
N THR A 438 36.12 2.29 7.77
CA THR A 438 37.35 1.53 7.75
C THR A 438 38.41 2.25 6.91
N GLY A 439 39.66 1.93 7.08
CA GLY A 439 40.76 2.55 6.34
C GLY A 439 41.02 4.00 6.78
N VAL A 440 41.72 4.76 5.98
CA VAL A 440 41.94 6.20 6.22
C VAL A 440 40.66 6.95 5.92
N PHE A 441 40.16 7.71 6.89
CA PHE A 441 39.04 8.60 6.72
C PHE A 441 39.54 10.03 6.51
N GLU A 442 39.12 10.67 5.43
CA GLU A 442 39.39 12.10 5.16
C GLU A 442 38.11 12.74 4.67
N SER A 443 37.73 13.85 5.25
CA SER A 443 36.47 14.53 4.91
C SER A 443 36.48 15.98 5.39
N ASP A 444 35.73 16.81 4.67
CA ASP A 444 35.39 18.15 5.11
C ASP A 444 34.13 18.10 5.97
N LEU A 445 34.24 18.57 7.21
CA LEU A 445 33.11 18.79 8.09
C LEU A 445 32.57 20.21 7.83
N THR A 446 31.42 20.28 7.24
CA THR A 446 30.72 21.55 6.91
C THR A 446 29.60 21.84 7.89
N GLN A 447 28.91 22.96 7.76
CA GLN A 447 27.78 23.39 8.61
C GLN A 447 28.17 23.68 10.07
N LEU A 448 29.44 24.03 10.31
CA LEU A 448 29.90 24.48 11.60
C LEU A 448 29.47 25.93 11.88
N SER A 449 29.38 26.33 13.16
CA SER A 449 29.20 27.71 13.57
C SER A 449 30.57 28.38 13.67
N PRO A 450 30.70 29.66 13.25
CA PRO A 450 31.94 30.43 13.41
C PRO A 450 32.28 30.65 14.88
N ASP A 451 33.57 30.88 15.15
CA ASP A 451 34.10 31.22 16.50
C ASP A 451 33.64 30.26 17.59
N THR A 452 33.48 28.98 17.22
CA THR A 452 32.90 27.95 18.09
C THR A 452 33.90 26.85 18.33
N GLN A 453 33.98 26.38 19.58
CA GLN A 453 34.79 25.26 19.96
C GLN A 453 34.09 23.93 19.69
N TYR A 454 34.78 23.04 19.01
CA TYR A 454 34.34 21.70 18.69
C TYR A 454 35.30 20.64 19.21
N GLU A 455 34.77 19.43 19.34
CA GLU A 455 35.55 18.26 19.69
C GLU A 455 35.21 17.14 18.69
N LEU A 456 36.25 16.55 18.08
CA LEU A 456 36.17 15.30 17.37
C LEU A 456 36.26 14.16 18.37
N LEU A 457 35.37 13.20 18.25
CA LEU A 457 35.30 11.98 19.06
C LEU A 457 35.49 10.80 18.11
N VAL A 458 36.59 10.07 18.30
CA VAL A 458 36.98 8.94 17.45
C VAL A 458 37.17 7.72 18.31
N VAL A 459 36.56 6.58 17.96
CA VAL A 459 36.65 5.34 18.71
C VAL A 459 36.60 4.14 17.81
N GLY A 460 37.49 3.19 17.97
CA GLY A 460 37.39 1.87 17.34
C GLY A 460 36.20 1.11 17.89
N VAL A 461 35.52 0.35 17.02
CA VAL A 461 34.31 -0.40 17.39
C VAL A 461 34.38 -1.85 16.92
N ASN A 462 33.88 -2.75 17.77
CA ASN A 462 33.48 -4.10 17.39
C ASN A 462 31.97 -4.17 17.47
N GLY A 463 31.33 -4.36 16.33
CA GLY A 463 29.88 -4.15 16.19
C GLY A 463 29.47 -2.70 16.44
N SER A 464 28.61 -2.49 17.42
CA SER A 464 28.19 -1.15 17.86
C SER A 464 28.83 -0.75 19.21
N TYR A 465 29.77 -1.51 19.70
CA TYR A 465 30.42 -1.29 21.01
C TYR A 465 31.86 -0.84 20.85
N PRO A 466 32.38 0.02 21.77
CA PRO A 466 33.74 0.44 21.75
C PRO A 466 34.71 -0.73 21.83
N SER A 467 35.77 -0.73 20.99
CA SER A 467 36.87 -1.70 21.01
C SER A 467 38.19 -1.04 21.40
N THR A 468 38.31 0.28 21.31
CA THR A 468 39.51 1.04 21.71
C THR A 468 39.15 2.07 22.78
N LYS A 469 40.15 2.79 23.30
CA LYS A 469 39.93 4.04 24.03
C LYS A 469 39.28 5.08 23.12
N LEU A 470 38.69 6.10 23.71
CA LEU A 470 38.21 7.26 22.99
C LEU A 470 39.37 8.19 22.66
N PHE A 471 39.50 8.60 21.39
CA PHE A 471 40.44 9.62 20.94
C PHE A 471 39.68 10.92 20.80
N ARG A 472 40.20 12.01 21.33
CA ARG A 472 39.59 13.34 21.31
C ARG A 472 40.56 14.34 20.70
N GLU A 473 40.07 15.13 19.74
CA GLU A 473 40.80 16.25 19.15
C GLU A 473 39.93 17.48 19.17
N ARG A 474 40.46 18.58 19.70
CA ARG A 474 39.72 19.86 19.89
C ARG A 474 40.19 20.89 18.90
N PHE A 475 39.27 21.62 18.35
CA PHE A 475 39.56 22.76 17.48
C PHE A 475 38.56 23.89 17.71
N THR A 476 38.92 25.08 17.21
CA THR A 476 38.03 26.25 17.20
C THR A 476 37.92 26.75 15.78
N THR A 477 36.70 26.87 15.25
CA THR A 477 36.46 27.48 13.93
C THR A 477 36.90 28.94 13.94
N LYS A 478 37.35 29.43 12.78
CA LYS A 478 37.71 30.83 12.65
C LYS A 478 36.48 31.70 12.86
N LYS A 479 36.75 32.93 13.35
CA LYS A 479 35.72 33.99 13.38
C LYS A 479 35.38 34.37 11.93
N GLU A 480 34.10 34.47 11.63
CA GLU A 480 33.64 34.92 10.32
C GLU A 480 33.96 36.40 10.14
N GLN A 481 34.48 36.73 8.97
CA GLN A 481 34.77 38.10 8.58
C GLN A 481 33.65 38.60 7.68
N GLN A 482 33.29 39.86 7.80
CA GLN A 482 32.36 40.47 6.87
C GLN A 482 33.02 40.56 5.51
N VAL A 483 32.32 40.09 4.47
CA VAL A 483 32.79 40.12 3.07
C VAL A 483 31.92 41.08 2.25
N ASP A 484 32.56 41.81 1.38
CA ASP A 484 31.93 42.71 0.43
C ASP A 484 31.87 42.04 -0.95
N LEU A 485 31.01 41.05 -1.08
CA LEU A 485 30.72 40.35 -2.33
C LEU A 485 29.37 40.83 -2.87
N HIS A 486 29.35 41.16 -4.17
CA HIS A 486 28.11 41.54 -4.83
C HIS A 486 27.35 40.28 -5.22
N LEU A 487 26.23 40.03 -4.52
CA LEU A 487 25.30 38.95 -4.81
C LEU A 487 24.15 39.48 -5.68
N LYS A 488 23.97 38.92 -6.84
CA LYS A 488 22.85 39.20 -7.75
C LYS A 488 21.87 38.03 -7.75
N VAL A 489 20.63 38.33 -7.39
CA VAL A 489 19.53 37.36 -7.37
C VAL A 489 18.41 37.82 -8.28
N GLU A 490 18.00 37.00 -9.23
CA GLU A 490 16.91 37.30 -10.15
C GLU A 490 15.85 36.20 -10.05
N ALA A 491 14.62 36.57 -9.62
CA ALA A 491 13.49 35.68 -9.46
C ALA A 491 12.21 36.52 -9.50
N SER A 492 11.75 36.89 -10.70
CA SER A 492 10.61 37.81 -10.85
C SER A 492 9.46 37.24 -11.64
N LYS A 493 9.68 36.20 -12.44
CA LYS A 493 8.67 35.56 -13.28
C LYS A 493 8.47 34.11 -12.82
N TYR A 494 7.26 33.61 -12.97
CA TYR A 494 6.96 32.21 -12.80
C TYR A 494 5.93 31.75 -13.82
N TYR A 495 5.89 30.47 -14.11
CA TYR A 495 5.12 29.89 -15.19
C TYR A 495 4.28 28.71 -14.70
N ALA A 496 3.15 28.42 -15.39
CA ALA A 496 2.36 27.23 -15.07
C ALA A 496 3.05 25.96 -15.56
N ALA A 497 3.31 25.01 -14.69
CA ALA A 497 3.83 23.71 -15.10
C ALA A 497 2.83 22.95 -16.00
N ALA A 498 1.52 23.23 -15.89
CA ALA A 498 0.50 22.72 -16.80
C ALA A 498 0.70 23.17 -18.25
N ASP A 499 1.15 24.42 -18.46
CA ASP A 499 1.43 24.94 -19.80
C ASP A 499 2.76 24.41 -20.34
N ALA A 500 3.77 24.30 -19.48
CA ALA A 500 5.04 23.65 -19.82
C ALA A 500 4.85 22.17 -20.21
N ALA A 501 3.90 21.47 -19.56
CA ALA A 501 3.56 20.09 -19.88
C ALA A 501 2.96 19.90 -21.28
N LYS A 502 2.40 20.95 -21.89
CA LYS A 502 1.93 20.90 -23.27
C LYS A 502 3.10 20.81 -24.28
N VAL A 503 4.27 21.33 -23.89
CA VAL A 503 5.49 21.33 -24.72
C VAL A 503 6.36 20.13 -24.36
N TYR A 504 6.56 19.83 -23.08
CA TYR A 504 7.38 18.73 -22.56
C TYR A 504 6.60 17.89 -21.54
N PRO A 505 5.67 17.03 -21.99
CA PRO A 505 4.79 16.26 -21.10
C PRO A 505 5.56 15.32 -20.17
N ASP A 506 6.62 14.66 -20.67
CA ASP A 506 7.41 13.71 -19.87
C ASP A 506 8.14 14.35 -18.68
N VAL A 507 8.35 15.68 -18.74
CA VAL A 507 9.04 16.43 -17.69
C VAL A 507 8.06 17.07 -16.71
N PHE A 508 7.01 17.73 -17.21
CA PHE A 508 6.17 18.61 -16.40
C PHE A 508 4.78 18.07 -16.10
N ALA A 509 4.28 17.03 -16.79
CA ALA A 509 2.95 16.49 -16.52
C ALA A 509 2.74 16.04 -15.05
N PRO A 510 3.72 15.42 -14.37
CA PRO A 510 3.58 15.07 -12.96
C PRO A 510 3.39 16.27 -12.02
N TYR A 511 3.75 17.48 -12.50
CA TYR A 511 3.79 18.71 -11.72
C TYR A 511 2.78 19.77 -12.21
N ALA A 512 1.78 19.37 -13.01
CA ALA A 512 0.84 20.29 -13.66
C ALA A 512 0.07 21.23 -12.69
N ASN A 513 -0.01 20.89 -11.41
CA ASN A 513 -0.65 21.72 -10.39
C ASN A 513 0.29 22.74 -9.72
N MET A 514 1.56 22.83 -10.14
CA MET A 514 2.58 23.67 -9.55
C MET A 514 2.99 24.82 -10.49
N ALA A 515 3.65 25.82 -9.92
CA ALA A 515 4.34 26.87 -10.67
C ALA A 515 5.79 26.47 -10.89
N ILE A 516 6.38 26.87 -12.03
CA ILE A 516 7.81 26.82 -12.32
C ILE A 516 8.36 28.22 -12.03
N MET A 517 9.29 28.34 -11.11
CA MET A 517 9.95 29.59 -10.76
C MET A 517 11.45 29.50 -11.05
N PRO A 518 11.90 30.03 -12.18
CA PRO A 518 13.33 30.16 -12.48
C PRO A 518 14.01 31.15 -11.56
N VAL A 519 15.14 30.73 -11.00
CA VAL A 519 15.97 31.56 -10.13
C VAL A 519 17.39 31.56 -10.66
N TRP A 520 17.93 32.75 -10.86
CA TRP A 520 19.34 32.97 -11.22
C TRP A 520 20.08 33.61 -10.05
N VAL A 521 21.21 33.04 -9.69
CA VAL A 521 22.07 33.57 -8.63
C VAL A 521 23.51 33.61 -9.13
N SER A 522 24.11 34.77 -9.04
CA SER A 522 25.50 34.97 -9.40
C SER A 522 26.19 35.90 -8.39
N ALA A 523 27.50 35.81 -8.28
CA ALA A 523 28.31 36.67 -7.42
C ALA A 523 29.62 37.06 -8.12
N ASP A 524 30.45 37.83 -7.45
CA ASP A 524 31.78 38.24 -7.90
C ASP A 524 32.64 37.02 -8.23
N LYS A 525 33.56 37.18 -9.18
CA LYS A 525 34.45 36.10 -9.66
C LYS A 525 35.24 35.49 -8.49
N GLY A 526 35.14 34.16 -8.38
CA GLY A 526 35.84 33.37 -7.37
C GLY A 526 35.00 33.13 -6.09
N ALA A 527 33.80 33.73 -6.00
CA ALA A 527 32.85 33.39 -4.94
C ALA A 527 31.99 32.17 -5.36
N THR A 528 31.56 31.40 -4.36
CA THR A 528 30.58 30.34 -4.51
C THR A 528 29.21 30.82 -4.02
N THR A 529 28.17 30.64 -4.83
CA THR A 529 26.80 31.00 -4.44
C THR A 529 26.06 29.79 -3.91
N TYR A 530 25.23 30.01 -2.89
CA TYR A 530 24.32 28.99 -2.32
C TYR A 530 22.93 29.59 -2.21
N TYR A 531 21.92 28.87 -2.67
CA TYR A 531 20.54 29.34 -2.59
C TYR A 531 19.54 28.19 -2.58
N ASN A 532 18.37 28.46 -1.99
CA ASN A 532 17.23 27.56 -1.97
C ASN A 532 15.93 28.34 -1.73
N ILE A 533 14.79 27.68 -1.99
CA ILE A 533 13.47 28.19 -1.60
C ILE A 533 12.98 27.35 -0.41
N TYR A 534 12.50 28.05 0.62
CA TYR A 534 11.93 27.44 1.83
C TYR A 534 10.46 27.81 1.95
N GLU A 535 9.62 26.87 2.39
CA GLU A 535 8.21 27.10 2.68
C GLU A 535 8.07 27.91 3.97
N GLY A 536 7.36 29.03 3.91
CA GLY A 536 7.18 30.00 4.99
C GLY A 536 7.79 31.35 4.70
N ASP A 537 7.44 32.38 5.51
CA ASP A 537 8.05 33.70 5.48
C ASP A 537 9.23 33.78 6.48
N TYR A 538 10.44 33.84 5.93
CA TYR A 538 11.70 33.96 6.65
C TYR A 538 12.44 35.28 6.35
N THR A 539 11.70 36.31 5.96
CA THR A 539 12.30 37.63 5.67
C THR A 539 12.82 38.31 6.91
N ASP A 540 12.21 38.07 8.08
CA ASP A 540 12.65 38.61 9.35
C ASP A 540 13.79 37.78 9.98
N PRO A 541 15.03 38.35 10.12
CA PRO A 541 16.14 37.65 10.76
C PRO A 541 15.89 37.28 12.23
N ALA A 542 14.91 37.89 12.90
CA ALA A 542 14.54 37.53 14.26
C ALA A 542 13.79 36.18 14.33
N ILE A 543 13.12 35.76 13.24
CA ILE A 543 12.46 34.47 13.16
C ILE A 543 13.50 33.38 12.93
N VAL A 544 14.39 33.56 11.94
CA VAL A 544 15.48 32.63 11.62
C VAL A 544 16.73 33.45 11.30
N SER A 545 17.80 33.29 12.07
CA SER A 545 19.07 34.02 11.85
C SER A 545 19.75 33.56 10.55
N ASP A 546 20.64 34.44 10.01
CA ASP A 546 21.48 34.11 8.86
C ASP A 546 22.36 32.88 9.14
N ASP A 547 22.82 32.71 10.38
CA ASP A 547 23.61 31.57 10.78
C ASP A 547 22.88 30.21 10.52
N ILE A 548 21.63 30.13 10.94
CA ILE A 548 20.79 28.95 10.72
C ILE A 548 20.51 28.73 9.23
N LEU A 549 20.24 29.79 8.48
CA LEU A 549 19.98 29.68 7.04
C LEU A 549 21.24 29.24 6.28
N ILE A 550 22.40 29.82 6.59
CA ILE A 550 23.69 29.47 5.96
C ILE A 550 24.02 27.98 6.22
N GLN A 551 23.84 27.50 7.45
CA GLN A 551 24.04 26.09 7.78
C GLN A 551 23.17 25.16 6.91
N ASN A 552 21.95 25.57 6.59
CA ASN A 552 21.06 24.81 5.72
C ASN A 552 21.40 24.98 4.23
N LEU A 553 21.90 26.14 3.83
CA LEU A 553 22.24 26.44 2.43
C LEU A 553 23.50 25.72 1.93
N VAL A 554 24.43 25.32 2.79
CA VAL A 554 25.66 24.60 2.36
C VAL A 554 25.34 23.26 1.65
N ALA A 555 24.16 22.66 1.90
CA ALA A 555 23.67 21.50 1.19
C ALA A 555 22.73 21.84 0.02
N ALA A 556 22.63 23.11 -0.38
CA ALA A 556 21.69 23.63 -1.37
C ALA A 556 22.29 23.71 -2.76
N PHE A 557 21.61 24.44 -3.65
CA PHE A 557 22.02 24.61 -5.04
C PHE A 557 23.16 25.62 -5.18
N THR A 558 24.12 25.27 -6.03
CA THR A 558 25.25 26.14 -6.40
C THR A 558 25.28 26.47 -7.90
N ALA A 559 24.29 25.99 -8.66
CA ALA A 559 24.15 26.27 -10.07
C ALA A 559 23.80 27.74 -10.30
N GLU A 560 24.21 28.33 -11.42
CA GLU A 560 23.86 29.70 -11.78
C GLU A 560 22.34 29.88 -11.97
N ARG A 561 21.65 28.82 -12.42
CA ARG A 561 20.19 28.76 -12.58
C ARG A 561 19.61 27.46 -12.05
N THR A 562 18.49 27.57 -11.33
CA THR A 562 17.64 26.45 -10.93
C THR A 562 16.17 26.81 -11.16
N ASP A 563 15.40 25.90 -11.74
CA ASP A 563 13.98 26.07 -11.95
C ASP A 563 13.23 25.32 -10.83
N PHE A 564 12.68 26.06 -9.89
CA PHE A 564 11.96 25.48 -8.73
C PHE A 564 10.50 25.21 -9.08
N LEU A 565 10.00 24.07 -8.63
CA LEU A 565 8.57 23.76 -8.64
C LEU A 565 7.97 24.19 -7.30
N VAL A 566 7.06 25.15 -7.33
CA VAL A 566 6.47 25.78 -6.14
C VAL A 566 4.97 25.60 -6.15
N ASN A 567 4.38 25.26 -5.01
CA ASN A 567 2.93 25.19 -4.88
C ASN A 567 2.31 26.59 -4.98
N TYR A 568 1.15 26.70 -5.63
CA TYR A 568 0.38 27.94 -5.61
C TYR A 568 -0.19 28.21 -4.22
N ASP A 569 -0.42 29.49 -3.93
CA ASP A 569 -1.06 29.98 -2.72
C ASP A 569 -0.34 29.53 -1.42
N THR A 570 0.99 29.34 -1.51
CA THR A 570 1.86 28.96 -0.39
C THR A 570 2.90 30.05 -0.19
N ASP A 571 3.10 30.44 1.06
CA ASP A 571 4.20 31.34 1.44
C ASP A 571 5.53 30.64 1.23
N VAL A 572 6.43 31.24 0.46
CA VAL A 572 7.80 30.74 0.27
C VAL A 572 8.82 31.87 0.33
N THR A 573 10.00 31.56 0.83
CA THR A 573 11.12 32.50 0.89
C THR A 573 12.30 31.95 0.09
N LEU A 574 12.72 32.70 -0.92
CA LEU A 574 14.01 32.51 -1.58
C LEU A 574 15.11 33.07 -0.69
N VAL A 575 16.07 32.21 -0.35
CA VAL A 575 17.25 32.59 0.43
C VAL A 575 18.50 32.34 -0.41
N ALA A 576 19.37 33.30 -0.50
CA ALA A 576 20.64 33.17 -1.22
C ALA A 576 21.78 33.87 -0.44
N THR A 577 23.00 33.34 -0.60
CA THR A 577 24.22 33.89 -0.04
C THR A 577 25.40 33.59 -0.94
N ALA A 578 26.49 34.34 -0.79
CA ALA A 578 27.76 34.07 -1.46
C ALA A 578 28.86 33.83 -0.41
N CYS A 579 29.80 32.96 -0.77
CA CYS A 579 30.94 32.58 0.09
C CYS A 579 32.25 32.88 -0.65
N ASP A 580 33.21 33.52 0.04
CA ASP A 580 34.57 33.68 -0.48
C ASP A 580 35.41 32.40 -0.38
N ALA A 581 36.62 32.41 -0.91
CA ALA A 581 37.54 31.27 -0.85
C ALA A 581 38.05 30.99 0.60
N ALA A 582 37.89 31.90 1.53
CA ALA A 582 38.28 31.74 2.94
C ALA A 582 37.11 31.17 3.79
N GLY A 583 35.94 30.95 3.20
CA GLY A 583 34.77 30.39 3.87
C GLY A 583 33.95 31.46 4.62
N ASN A 584 34.08 32.73 4.31
CA ASN A 584 33.24 33.79 4.87
C ASN A 584 32.04 34.02 3.97
N PHE A 585 30.85 34.19 4.58
CA PHE A 585 29.59 34.34 3.86
C PHE A 585 29.10 35.78 3.91
N THR A 586 28.37 36.20 2.88
CA THR A 586 27.57 37.43 2.93
C THR A 586 26.38 37.22 3.86
N SER A 587 25.75 38.32 4.30
CA SER A 587 24.40 38.22 4.86
C SER A 587 23.44 37.59 3.84
N CYS A 588 22.41 36.86 4.33
CA CYS A 588 21.44 36.20 3.46
C CYS A 588 20.55 37.23 2.73
N HIS A 589 20.54 37.17 1.41
CA HIS A 589 19.45 37.72 0.61
C HIS A 589 18.19 36.95 0.90
N ARG A 590 17.06 37.64 1.20
CA ARG A 590 15.77 37.04 1.52
C ARG A 590 14.69 37.72 0.73
N GLN A 591 13.91 36.94 -0.02
CA GLN A 591 12.80 37.46 -0.81
C GLN A 591 11.59 36.52 -0.67
N HIS A 592 10.49 37.10 -0.15
CA HIS A 592 9.24 36.37 0.04
C HIS A 592 8.38 36.40 -1.22
N PHE A 593 7.68 35.29 -1.49
CA PHE A 593 6.76 35.12 -2.58
C PHE A 593 5.51 34.37 -2.13
N VAL A 594 4.38 34.72 -2.74
CA VAL A 594 3.16 33.93 -2.80
C VAL A 594 2.77 33.83 -4.26
N LEU A 595 2.92 32.66 -4.86
CA LEU A 595 2.65 32.46 -6.28
C LEU A 595 1.17 32.14 -6.47
N THR A 596 0.46 32.97 -7.22
CA THR A 596 -0.98 32.79 -7.50
C THR A 596 -1.19 32.32 -8.94
N ARG A 597 -2.31 31.66 -9.20
CA ARG A 597 -2.62 31.21 -10.58
C ARG A 597 -2.83 32.37 -11.55
N ASP A 598 -3.29 33.52 -11.07
CA ASP A 598 -3.55 34.71 -11.89
C ASP A 598 -2.28 35.53 -12.19
N GLY A 599 -1.19 35.29 -11.46
CA GLY A 599 0.09 35.97 -11.63
C GLY A 599 1.08 35.27 -12.56
N VAL A 600 0.66 34.22 -13.24
CA VAL A 600 1.50 33.38 -14.12
C VAL A 600 1.89 34.15 -15.38
N SER A 601 3.19 34.13 -15.72
CA SER A 601 3.69 34.69 -16.98
C SER A 601 3.36 33.78 -18.18
N PRO A 602 3.21 34.33 -19.40
CA PRO A 602 3.00 33.54 -20.61
C PRO A 602 4.12 32.54 -20.80
N ILE A 603 3.78 31.30 -21.14
CA ILE A 603 4.75 30.19 -21.27
C ILE A 603 5.75 30.42 -22.41
N GLU A 604 5.41 31.20 -23.39
CA GLU A 604 6.27 31.59 -24.53
C GLU A 604 7.49 32.40 -24.08
N GLU A 605 7.41 33.02 -22.88
CA GLU A 605 8.52 33.75 -22.27
C GLU A 605 9.45 32.85 -21.43
N TYR A 606 9.07 31.60 -21.25
CA TYR A 606 9.86 30.65 -20.49
C TYR A 606 10.98 30.08 -21.35
N ASP A 607 12.22 30.42 -20.99
CA ASP A 607 13.39 29.84 -21.62
C ASP A 607 13.63 28.42 -21.04
N PHE A 608 13.21 27.40 -21.79
CA PHE A 608 13.36 26.00 -21.39
C PHE A 608 14.85 25.62 -21.34
N PRO A 609 15.42 25.33 -20.18
CA PRO A 609 16.87 25.11 -20.06
C PRO A 609 17.30 23.81 -20.75
N GLY A 610 17.96 23.95 -21.93
CA GLY A 610 18.76 22.88 -22.52
C GLY A 610 18.05 21.60 -22.98
N ILE A 611 16.72 21.61 -23.10
CA ILE A 611 15.95 20.41 -23.50
C ILE A 611 16.17 20.07 -24.97
N GLU A 612 16.50 21.04 -25.81
CA GLU A 612 16.65 20.84 -27.26
C GLU A 612 18.01 20.28 -27.72
N GLN A 613 19.07 20.29 -26.91
CA GLN A 613 20.41 19.98 -27.38
C GLN A 613 21.10 18.74 -26.83
N ASN A 614 20.59 18.08 -25.79
CA ASN A 614 21.20 16.85 -25.29
C ASN A 614 20.21 16.03 -24.43
N GLN A 615 19.86 14.84 -24.87
CA GLN A 615 19.05 13.84 -24.12
C GLN A 615 19.68 13.38 -22.79
N SER A 616 20.85 13.89 -22.42
CA SER A 616 21.61 13.50 -21.23
C SER A 616 21.64 14.53 -20.09
N ARG A 617 21.10 15.75 -20.27
CA ARG A 617 20.97 16.72 -19.16
C ARG A 617 19.49 16.98 -18.89
N LYS A 618 18.92 16.23 -17.93
CA LYS A 618 17.64 16.60 -17.34
C LYS A 618 17.83 17.97 -16.69
N PRO A 619 16.90 18.94 -16.89
CA PRO A 619 16.93 20.18 -16.14
C PRO A 619 16.90 19.85 -14.64
N ILE A 620 17.62 20.62 -13.82
CA ILE A 620 17.55 20.49 -12.37
C ILE A 620 16.20 21.08 -11.95
N ILE A 621 15.16 20.25 -12.07
CA ILE A 621 13.82 20.56 -11.57
C ILE A 621 13.76 19.92 -10.19
N SER A 622 13.76 20.74 -9.16
CA SER A 622 13.62 20.26 -7.80
C SER A 622 12.18 20.49 -7.33
N PRO A 623 11.38 19.42 -7.14
CA PRO A 623 10.19 19.56 -6.34
C PRO A 623 10.63 20.03 -4.95
N LEU A 624 10.02 21.09 -4.44
CA LEU A 624 10.19 21.51 -3.06
C LEU A 624 9.89 20.32 -2.15
N LYS A 625 10.93 19.61 -1.77
CA LYS A 625 10.83 18.78 -0.57
C LYS A 625 10.68 19.79 0.55
N THR A 626 9.63 19.66 1.35
CA THR A 626 9.47 20.36 2.62
C THR A 626 10.76 20.14 3.41
N VAL A 627 11.72 21.05 3.24
CA VAL A 627 12.97 20.99 3.99
C VAL A 627 12.60 21.63 5.33
N ARG A 628 12.06 20.83 6.23
CA ARG A 628 12.21 21.12 7.65
C ARG A 628 13.71 21.25 7.87
N LEU A 629 14.14 22.36 8.43
CA LEU A 629 15.51 22.65 8.83
C LEU A 629 16.18 21.34 9.28
N ALA A 630 17.07 20.79 8.45
CA ALA A 630 17.50 19.41 8.55
C ALA A 630 18.31 19.23 9.81
N ALA A 631 18.02 18.16 10.53
CA ALA A 631 18.94 17.65 11.53
C ALA A 631 20.31 17.39 10.89
N ALA A 632 21.35 17.83 11.57
CA ALA A 632 22.74 17.77 11.21
C ALA A 632 23.18 16.50 10.46
N SER A 633 24.18 16.64 9.62
CA SER A 633 24.80 15.53 8.89
C SER A 633 25.10 14.36 9.84
N LYS A 634 25.10 13.11 9.30
CA LYS A 634 25.36 11.88 10.07
C LYS A 634 26.70 11.83 10.80
N VAL A 635 27.51 12.88 10.70
CA VAL A 635 28.81 13.02 11.38
C VAL A 635 28.66 13.78 12.71
N PHE A 636 27.57 14.52 12.93
CA PHE A 636 27.42 15.32 14.15
C PHE A 636 26.62 14.59 15.23
N MET A 637 27.18 14.54 16.43
CA MET A 637 26.45 14.06 17.60
C MET A 637 25.47 15.12 18.11
N PRO A 638 24.21 14.74 18.35
CA PRO A 638 23.23 15.62 18.96
C PRO A 638 23.60 15.92 20.42
N LYS A 639 23.00 16.99 20.99
CA LYS A 639 23.12 17.29 22.41
C LYS A 639 22.69 16.10 23.26
N PRO A 640 23.47 15.71 24.31
CA PRO A 640 23.13 14.56 25.12
C PRO A 640 21.77 14.71 25.79
N ALA A 641 20.86 13.78 25.50
CA ALA A 641 19.61 13.60 26.23
C ALA A 641 19.81 12.52 27.29
N LYS A 642 19.08 12.58 28.42
CA LYS A 642 19.15 11.52 29.42
C LYS A 642 18.91 10.16 28.73
N LEU A 643 19.90 9.27 28.81
CA LEU A 643 19.78 7.92 28.30
C LEU A 643 18.58 7.23 28.98
N LYS A 644 17.51 6.98 28.23
CA LYS A 644 16.45 6.10 28.70
C LYS A 644 17.08 4.70 28.80
N LYS A 645 16.97 4.05 29.97
CA LYS A 645 17.33 2.63 30.08
C LYS A 645 16.68 1.91 28.92
N ALA A 646 17.47 1.35 28.02
CA ALA A 646 16.99 0.62 26.86
C ALA A 646 16.06 -0.49 27.34
N ALA A 647 14.83 -0.47 26.89
CA ALA A 647 13.98 -1.63 27.01
C ALA A 647 14.65 -2.79 26.27
N LYS A 648 14.72 -3.95 26.89
CA LYS A 648 15.47 -5.15 26.49
C LYS A 648 15.00 -5.81 25.18
N THR A 649 14.61 -5.07 24.16
CA THR A 649 14.17 -5.64 22.89
C THR A 649 14.67 -4.78 21.73
N PHE A 650 15.80 -5.19 21.19
CA PHE A 650 16.21 -4.76 19.85
C PHE A 650 15.32 -5.49 18.84
N ARG A 651 14.41 -4.78 18.21
CA ARG A 651 13.59 -5.31 17.12
C ARG A 651 14.07 -4.68 15.81
N LEU A 652 14.39 -5.50 14.81
CA LEU A 652 14.70 -5.04 13.45
C LEU A 652 13.61 -4.05 12.95
N ALA A 653 12.35 -4.28 13.35
CA ALA A 653 11.23 -3.40 13.11
C ALA A 653 11.33 -2.01 13.78
N ASP A 654 12.06 -1.87 14.87
CA ASP A 654 12.14 -0.59 15.60
C ASP A 654 13.13 0.38 14.96
N THR A 655 14.21 -0.12 14.34
CA THR A 655 15.14 0.69 13.54
C THR A 655 14.46 1.26 12.28
N LEU A 656 13.51 0.51 11.71
CA LEU A 656 12.74 0.93 10.54
C LEU A 656 11.50 1.75 10.90
N ARG A 657 10.92 1.55 12.09
CA ARG A 657 9.86 2.40 12.63
C ARG A 657 10.32 3.85 12.79
N ASP A 658 11.55 4.09 13.18
CA ASP A 658 12.07 5.43 13.41
C ASP A 658 12.45 6.15 12.10
N ALA A 659 12.84 5.43 11.07
CA ALA A 659 13.04 5.98 9.72
C ALA A 659 11.71 6.30 8.99
N CYS A 660 10.59 5.79 9.51
CA CYS A 660 9.27 5.86 8.89
C CYS A 660 8.18 6.48 9.79
N LYS A 661 8.52 7.21 10.84
CA LYS A 661 7.56 7.88 11.72
C LYS A 661 6.82 9.01 11.00
N GLY A 662 5.71 8.63 10.33
CA GLY A 662 4.59 9.51 10.04
C GLY A 662 3.31 8.78 10.43
N PRO A 663 2.29 9.47 10.93
CA PRO A 663 1.04 8.85 11.42
C PRO A 663 0.23 8.10 10.38
N PHE A 664 0.66 8.12 9.11
CA PHE A 664 -0.10 7.67 7.94
C PHE A 664 0.20 6.25 7.45
N ARG A 665 1.17 5.51 8.02
CA ARG A 665 1.61 4.24 7.43
C ARG A 665 0.94 2.97 7.98
N LYS A 666 0.21 3.03 9.06
CA LYS A 666 -0.48 1.85 9.62
C LYS A 666 -1.64 1.33 8.76
N ASN A 667 -2.28 2.19 7.95
CA ASN A 667 -3.54 1.84 7.27
C ASN A 667 -3.41 1.55 5.76
N ILE A 668 -2.26 1.76 5.12
CA ILE A 668 -2.14 1.64 3.65
C ILE A 668 -1.97 0.19 3.19
N MET A 669 -1.44 -0.69 4.03
CA MET A 669 -1.16 -2.08 3.67
C MET A 669 -2.22 -3.09 4.08
N ARG A 670 -3.20 -2.67 4.86
CA ARG A 670 -4.14 -3.58 5.52
C ARG A 670 -5.35 -3.93 4.67
N ARG A 671 -5.71 -3.07 3.70
CA ARG A 671 -6.94 -3.23 2.92
C ARG A 671 -6.65 -3.08 1.45
N GLN A 672 -7.19 -3.98 0.67
CA GLN A 672 -7.21 -3.87 -0.78
C GLN A 672 -8.63 -3.69 -1.27
N LEU A 673 -8.78 -2.80 -2.22
CA LEU A 673 -9.97 -2.71 -3.04
C LEU A 673 -9.73 -3.57 -4.29
N PRO A 674 -10.75 -4.26 -4.80
CA PRO A 674 -10.59 -5.10 -5.98
C PRO A 674 -10.10 -4.27 -7.17
N ALA A 675 -9.21 -4.84 -7.97
CA ALA A 675 -8.82 -4.26 -9.25
C ALA A 675 -10.05 -4.06 -10.16
N LYS A 676 -10.06 -2.98 -10.91
CA LYS A 676 -11.15 -2.72 -11.89
C LYS A 676 -11.11 -3.70 -13.04
#